data_938fe9a5fa6cd011c1f4c2ab37e64f3a
#
_entry.id   938fe9a5fa6cd011c1f4c2ab37e64f3a
#
_cell.length_a   1.000
_cell.length_b   1.000
_cell.length_c   1.000
_cell.angle_alpha   90.00
_cell.angle_beta   90.00
_cell.angle_gamma   90.00
#
_symmetry.space_group_name_H-M   'P 1'
#
loop_
_entity.id
_entity.type
_entity.pdbx_description
1 polymer ?
#
loop_
_entity_poly.entity_id
_entity_poly.type
_entity_poly.pdbx_seq_one_letter_code
_entity_poly.pdbx_strand_id
1 'polypeptide(L)'
;MKYIDIVVANSNESTDRYYTYMCENDDVAVGNLVNVMFARSKKPMVGIVVQVYEEMPKEGIKYRQVIDINSEVSLNEEMVSTAVFLRARYLCRYMEALSLFLPSGKPSKRGIKRLPYKELAEKENFVQNLNFELNDEQMRAFSKISEDITKENNSIFLIQGITGSGKTELYMKSIELAIQKGKNALVLVPEITLTTQMVLRFAHRFGFENIAVIHSRLSQGERYDEWQRIRNGEVRIVIGARSAIFAPLENIGVIVLDEEHETSYKSDQSPKYETVDVAAKRAKYYNAVLLLGSATPSVVSKKRAFDGIYKPLMLNNRYNGNKLPKAEIVDMREEIKSGNKHIISKLLYDKMEMMLKNGKQIILFLNRRGYSTVIACKDCGTVLKCKKCDIALTYHKEDGLAHCHYCGERVRVPKFCPECQGEKLQGLGIGTEKVEEQIADLFPKAKLQRLDLDTVKKKGSVEKILDDFNKNKTDILIGTQIVAKGLDFKNVGLVGVILADTSLNIPDFRAGERTFQLITQVIGRAGRGEDEGSAVVQTYQPQNMAIVCATKNDYDGFYNEEIEFRKHMMYPPFCDLVQVVVISSSEDACANAVGEIYEKLILEFEKLGINDVFMPQKLLWSETKEHYRYGIIIKCPKTKRQECLSILAKYKFLYNTDKKKKVQVALDINPY
;
A
#
# COMPACT_ATOMS: atom_id res chain seq x y z
N MET A 1 4.83 24.53 38.83
CA MET A 1 3.77 23.48 38.84
C MET A 1 2.93 23.65 37.61
N LYS A 2 2.79 22.63 36.78
CA LYS A 2 2.05 22.67 35.50
C LYS A 2 0.86 21.74 35.52
N TYR A 3 -0.06 21.96 34.61
CA TYR A 3 -1.19 21.05 34.36
C TYR A 3 -1.01 20.44 32.99
N ILE A 4 -1.33 19.15 32.85
CA ILE A 4 -1.14 18.42 31.62
C ILE A 4 -2.39 17.64 31.25
N ASP A 5 -2.78 17.68 29.97
CA ASP A 5 -3.76 16.76 29.42
C ASP A 5 -3.02 15.53 28.87
N ILE A 6 -3.50 14.35 29.26
CA ILE A 6 -2.92 13.08 28.84
C ILE A 6 -3.99 12.17 28.19
N VAL A 7 -3.51 11.30 27.33
CA VAL A 7 -4.24 10.11 26.87
C VAL A 7 -3.69 8.89 27.61
N VAL A 8 -4.57 8.17 28.29
CA VAL A 8 -4.16 7.00 29.09
C VAL A 8 -4.17 5.74 28.22
N ALA A 9 -3.16 4.89 28.40
CA ALA A 9 -3.05 3.59 27.73
C ALA A 9 -4.18 2.65 28.16
N ASN A 10 -5.36 2.82 27.55
CA ASN A 10 -6.54 2.03 27.79
C ASN A 10 -7.17 1.60 26.45
N SER A 11 -7.72 0.40 26.42
CA SER A 11 -8.34 -0.18 25.22
C SER A 11 -9.82 0.12 25.03
N ASN A 12 -10.42 1.01 25.86
CA ASN A 12 -11.87 1.23 25.88
C ASN A 12 -12.24 2.55 25.18
N GLU A 13 -13.18 2.51 24.23
CA GLU A 13 -13.72 3.69 23.54
C GLU A 13 -14.31 4.74 24.51
N SER A 14 -14.96 4.32 25.61
CA SER A 14 -15.54 5.26 26.59
C SER A 14 -14.52 6.11 27.34
N THR A 15 -13.27 5.68 27.34
CA THR A 15 -12.14 6.34 28.01
C THR A 15 -11.17 7.00 27.03
N ASP A 16 -11.47 6.98 25.70
CA ASP A 16 -10.62 7.58 24.66
C ASP A 16 -10.82 9.11 24.58
N ARG A 17 -10.34 9.81 25.61
CA ARG A 17 -10.40 11.27 25.73
C ARG A 17 -9.23 11.79 26.56
N TYR A 18 -9.07 13.09 26.62
CA TYR A 18 -8.07 13.74 27.46
C TYR A 18 -8.48 13.75 28.93
N TYR A 19 -7.48 13.58 29.80
CA TYR A 19 -7.61 13.66 31.24
C TYR A 19 -6.56 14.59 31.79
N THR A 20 -6.98 15.59 32.54
CA THR A 20 -6.09 16.58 33.11
C THR A 20 -5.50 16.10 34.44
N TYR A 21 -4.17 16.22 34.57
CA TYR A 21 -3.39 15.92 35.76
C TYR A 21 -2.53 17.12 36.14
N MET A 22 -2.12 17.16 37.38
CA MET A 22 -1.15 18.11 37.92
C MET A 22 0.26 17.48 37.88
N CYS A 23 1.27 18.24 37.47
CA CYS A 23 2.66 17.82 37.41
C CYS A 23 3.54 18.83 38.13
N GLU A 24 4.35 18.36 39.08
CA GLU A 24 5.31 19.21 39.79
C GLU A 24 6.60 19.43 39.02
N ASN A 25 6.90 18.55 38.06
CA ASN A 25 8.09 18.69 37.21
C ASN A 25 7.86 19.77 36.16
N ASP A 26 8.60 20.83 36.19
CA ASP A 26 8.51 21.96 35.27
C ASP A 26 9.09 21.64 33.88
N ASP A 27 9.87 20.55 33.71
CA ASP A 27 10.41 20.10 32.44
C ASP A 27 9.41 19.23 31.63
N VAL A 28 8.17 19.03 32.16
CA VAL A 28 7.16 18.26 31.46
C VAL A 28 6.80 18.91 30.12
N ALA A 29 6.83 18.11 29.06
CA ALA A 29 6.56 18.54 27.69
C ALA A 29 5.55 17.62 26.98
N VAL A 30 4.95 18.12 25.90
CA VAL A 30 4.09 17.33 25.01
C VAL A 30 4.90 16.13 24.49
N GLY A 31 4.27 14.96 24.53
CA GLY A 31 4.86 13.70 24.11
C GLY A 31 5.55 12.91 25.22
N ASN A 32 5.76 13.47 26.42
CA ASN A 32 6.29 12.71 27.53
C ASN A 32 5.33 11.57 27.92
N LEU A 33 5.93 10.43 28.27
CA LEU A 33 5.19 9.32 28.88
C LEU A 33 5.20 9.50 30.39
N VAL A 34 4.02 9.47 31.00
CA VAL A 34 3.83 9.67 32.44
C VAL A 34 3.11 8.48 33.05
N ASN A 35 3.44 8.15 34.28
CA ASN A 35 2.69 7.18 35.07
C ASN A 35 1.68 7.90 35.95
N VAL A 36 0.43 7.45 35.91
CA VAL A 36 -0.68 8.06 36.65
C VAL A 36 -1.60 7.02 37.29
N MET A 37 -2.24 7.37 38.40
CA MET A 37 -3.35 6.58 38.93
C MET A 37 -4.64 6.95 38.18
N PHE A 38 -5.18 6.01 37.41
CA PHE A 38 -6.36 6.25 36.58
C PHE A 38 -7.62 5.57 37.15
N ALA A 39 -8.70 6.34 37.25
CA ALA A 39 -9.99 5.89 37.78
C ALA A 39 -9.85 5.17 39.14
N ARG A 40 -10.26 3.89 39.21
CA ARG A 40 -10.15 3.04 40.40
C ARG A 40 -9.02 1.99 40.26
N SER A 41 -8.10 2.18 39.34
CA SER A 41 -6.96 1.27 39.16
C SER A 41 -6.09 1.26 40.43
N LYS A 42 -5.68 0.05 40.84
CA LYS A 42 -4.71 -0.14 41.94
C LYS A 42 -3.26 -0.11 41.44
N LYS A 43 -3.05 -0.07 40.12
CA LYS A 43 -1.72 -0.02 39.49
C LYS A 43 -1.60 1.24 38.65
N PRO A 44 -0.42 1.87 38.60
CA PRO A 44 -0.15 2.95 37.69
C PRO A 44 -0.42 2.56 36.24
N MET A 45 -0.92 3.52 35.46
CA MET A 45 -1.11 3.37 34.02
C MET A 45 -0.28 4.40 33.27
N VAL A 46 0.24 4.02 32.13
CA VAL A 46 0.98 4.93 31.26
C VAL A 46 0.02 5.89 30.58
N GLY A 47 0.33 7.18 30.61
CA GLY A 47 -0.31 8.21 29.82
C GLY A 47 0.70 8.91 28.93
N ILE A 48 0.24 9.50 27.83
CA ILE A 48 1.05 10.33 26.94
C ILE A 48 0.52 11.75 27.03
N VAL A 49 1.42 12.71 27.31
CA VAL A 49 1.09 14.13 27.40
C VAL A 49 0.77 14.66 26.00
N VAL A 50 -0.42 15.26 25.87
CA VAL A 50 -0.89 15.83 24.59
C VAL A 50 -0.96 17.35 24.62
N GLN A 51 -1.05 17.93 25.82
CA GLN A 51 -1.07 19.38 26.03
C GLN A 51 -0.53 19.72 27.41
N VAL A 52 0.14 20.88 27.53
CA VAL A 52 0.68 21.43 28.78
C VAL A 52 0.11 22.82 29.01
N TYR A 53 -0.27 23.12 30.25
CA TYR A 53 -0.81 24.41 30.68
C TYR A 53 -0.01 24.95 31.84
N GLU A 54 0.29 26.24 31.82
CA GLU A 54 0.95 26.95 32.92
C GLU A 54 -0.05 27.29 34.05
N GLU A 55 -1.33 27.49 33.70
CA GLU A 55 -2.41 27.85 34.63
C GLU A 55 -3.42 26.71 34.76
N MET A 56 -4.17 26.72 35.86
CA MET A 56 -5.23 25.74 36.12
C MET A 56 -6.32 25.84 35.06
N PRO A 57 -6.61 24.78 34.25
CA PRO A 57 -7.57 24.86 33.16
C PRO A 57 -9.03 25.10 33.60
N LYS A 58 -9.39 24.66 34.81
CA LYS A 58 -10.70 24.88 35.40
C LYS A 58 -10.61 25.09 36.91
N GLU A 59 -11.09 26.19 37.40
CA GLU A 59 -11.16 26.46 38.83
C GLU A 59 -12.14 25.51 39.58
N GLY A 60 -11.82 25.22 40.83
CA GLY A 60 -12.67 24.40 41.71
C GLY A 60 -12.55 22.87 41.47
N ILE A 61 -11.71 22.41 40.57
CA ILE A 61 -11.43 20.98 40.34
C ILE A 61 -10.15 20.57 41.05
N LYS A 62 -10.21 19.49 41.83
CA LYS A 62 -9.02 18.87 42.43
C LYS A 62 -8.40 17.89 41.42
N TYR A 63 -7.30 18.27 40.77
CA TYR A 63 -6.57 17.43 39.87
C TYR A 63 -5.72 16.40 40.62
N ARG A 64 -5.58 15.18 40.04
CA ARG A 64 -4.65 14.15 40.53
C ARG A 64 -3.24 14.49 40.06
N GLN A 65 -2.27 14.06 40.84
CA GLN A 65 -0.87 14.26 40.54
C GLN A 65 -0.31 13.13 39.66
N VAL A 66 0.63 13.47 38.79
CA VAL A 66 1.49 12.51 38.07
C VAL A 66 2.40 11.81 39.07
N ILE A 67 2.63 10.51 38.90
CA ILE A 67 3.53 9.73 39.77
C ILE A 67 4.97 9.97 39.36
N ASP A 68 5.28 9.75 38.09
CA ASP A 68 6.61 9.96 37.50
C ASP A 68 6.53 10.21 36.00
N ILE A 69 7.65 10.65 35.42
CA ILE A 69 7.84 10.85 33.98
C ILE A 69 8.88 9.83 33.51
N ASN A 70 8.54 9.08 32.46
CA ASN A 70 9.49 8.18 31.81
C ASN A 70 10.46 9.00 30.93
N SER A 71 11.74 9.01 31.30
CA SER A 71 12.78 9.73 30.57
C SER A 71 13.36 8.95 29.38
N GLU A 72 13.19 7.62 29.35
CA GLU A 72 13.79 6.77 28.30
C GLU A 72 13.06 6.85 26.97
N VAL A 73 11.73 7.03 27.00
CA VAL A 73 10.88 7.09 25.81
C VAL A 73 10.01 8.35 25.88
N SER A 74 10.07 9.17 24.85
CA SER A 74 9.16 10.31 24.67
C SER A 74 8.85 10.49 23.19
N LEU A 75 7.69 11.05 22.89
CA LEU A 75 7.34 11.56 21.56
C LEU A 75 7.66 13.06 21.51
N ASN A 76 7.62 13.66 20.34
CA ASN A 76 7.66 15.10 20.18
C ASN A 76 6.29 15.66 19.76
N GLU A 77 6.17 16.98 19.68
CA GLU A 77 4.92 17.67 19.30
C GLU A 77 4.41 17.25 17.91
N GLU A 78 5.31 17.06 16.94
CA GLU A 78 4.95 16.60 15.59
C GLU A 78 4.25 15.26 15.62
N MET A 79 4.83 14.29 16.35
CA MET A 79 4.28 12.94 16.47
C MET A 79 2.90 12.95 17.13
N VAL A 80 2.73 13.74 18.19
CA VAL A 80 1.44 13.92 18.86
C VAL A 80 0.44 14.58 17.91
N SER A 81 0.83 15.66 17.21
CA SER A 81 -0.01 16.34 16.21
C SER A 81 -0.43 15.40 15.07
N THR A 82 0.49 14.54 14.63
CA THR A 82 0.20 13.55 13.58
C THR A 82 -0.73 12.45 14.09
N ALA A 83 -0.59 12.00 15.34
CA ALA A 83 -1.52 11.05 15.96
C ALA A 83 -2.94 11.63 16.11
N VAL A 84 -3.07 12.91 16.49
CA VAL A 84 -4.36 13.62 16.56
C VAL A 84 -4.99 13.71 15.15
N PHE A 85 -4.19 14.01 14.12
CA PHE A 85 -4.65 13.99 12.73
C PHE A 85 -5.16 12.61 12.31
N LEU A 86 -4.42 11.53 12.63
CA LEU A 86 -4.84 10.16 12.32
C LEU A 86 -6.18 9.82 12.97
N ARG A 87 -6.36 10.20 14.24
CA ARG A 87 -7.63 9.99 14.94
C ARG A 87 -8.80 10.70 14.24
N ALA A 88 -8.61 11.96 13.90
CA ALA A 88 -9.65 12.75 13.23
C ALA A 88 -9.96 12.23 11.83
N ARG A 89 -8.92 11.81 11.08
CA ARG A 89 -9.02 11.38 9.70
C ARG A 89 -9.57 9.97 9.54
N TYR A 90 -9.17 9.03 10.43
CA TYR A 90 -9.46 7.60 10.33
C TYR A 90 -10.34 7.06 11.46
N LEU A 91 -10.81 7.95 12.34
CA LEU A 91 -11.72 7.64 13.46
C LEU A 91 -11.20 6.48 14.34
N CYS A 92 -9.88 6.40 14.52
CA CYS A 92 -9.23 5.48 15.45
C CYS A 92 -9.18 6.08 16.87
N ARG A 93 -8.74 5.28 17.85
CA ARG A 93 -8.49 5.80 19.20
C ARG A 93 -7.15 6.55 19.27
N TYR A 94 -7.04 7.49 20.21
CA TYR A 94 -5.80 8.24 20.43
C TYR A 94 -4.62 7.32 20.67
N MET A 95 -4.76 6.35 21.58
CA MET A 95 -3.67 5.41 21.88
C MET A 95 -3.29 4.52 20.70
N GLU A 96 -4.25 4.15 19.83
CA GLU A 96 -3.93 3.42 18.59
C GLU A 96 -3.02 4.24 17.68
N ALA A 97 -3.29 5.54 17.57
CA ALA A 97 -2.47 6.44 16.75
C ALA A 97 -1.10 6.76 17.38
N LEU A 98 -1.08 7.07 18.69
CA LEU A 98 0.14 7.41 19.43
C LEU A 98 1.12 6.23 19.51
N SER A 99 0.59 5.00 19.68
CA SER A 99 1.42 3.79 19.77
C SER A 99 2.19 3.46 18.50
N LEU A 100 1.79 3.99 17.34
CA LEU A 100 2.52 3.81 16.08
C LEU A 100 3.93 4.44 16.13
N PHE A 101 4.11 5.50 16.93
CA PHE A 101 5.38 6.18 17.10
C PHE A 101 6.26 5.58 18.21
N LEU A 102 5.69 4.73 19.05
CA LEU A 102 6.41 4.11 20.15
C LEU A 102 7.25 2.91 19.67
N PRO A 103 8.40 2.64 20.28
CA PRO A 103 9.22 1.53 19.87
C PRO A 103 8.56 0.18 20.16
N SER A 104 8.66 -0.75 19.21
CA SER A 104 8.28 -2.14 19.41
C SER A 104 9.49 -2.92 19.93
N GLY A 105 9.41 -3.48 21.15
CA GLY A 105 10.47 -4.29 21.73
C GLY A 105 11.11 -3.67 22.97
N LYS A 106 12.24 -4.23 23.37
CA LYS A 106 12.99 -3.83 24.57
C LYS A 106 14.47 -3.69 24.24
N PRO A 107 15.22 -2.85 24.99
CA PRO A 107 16.66 -2.69 24.82
C PRO A 107 17.39 -4.04 24.97
N SER A 108 18.56 -4.14 24.35
CA SER A 108 19.41 -5.30 24.52
C SER A 108 19.89 -5.41 25.98
N LYS A 109 19.71 -6.58 26.61
CA LYS A 109 20.21 -6.83 27.96
C LYS A 109 21.74 -6.70 28.10
N ARG A 110 22.47 -6.79 26.98
CA ARG A 110 23.96 -6.71 26.94
C ARG A 110 24.49 -5.36 26.47
N GLY A 111 23.64 -4.37 26.22
CA GLY A 111 24.05 -3.04 25.72
C GLY A 111 24.64 -3.03 24.31
N ILE A 112 24.65 -4.17 23.61
CA ILE A 112 25.17 -4.26 22.23
C ILE A 112 24.06 -3.86 21.27
N LYS A 113 24.27 -2.82 20.46
CA LYS A 113 23.35 -2.40 19.39
C LYS A 113 23.35 -3.46 18.29
N ARG A 114 22.15 -3.91 17.91
CA ARG A 114 21.92 -4.84 16.79
C ARG A 114 21.71 -4.00 15.53
N LEU A 115 22.70 -3.96 14.66
CA LEU A 115 22.64 -3.21 13.42
C LEU A 115 22.39 -4.16 12.25
N PRO A 116 21.14 -4.23 11.74
CA PRO A 116 20.84 -5.04 10.56
C PRO A 116 21.65 -4.53 9.37
N TYR A 117 22.09 -5.42 8.51
CA TYR A 117 22.89 -5.12 7.29
C TYR A 117 24.36 -4.65 7.50
N LYS A 118 24.84 -4.41 8.72
CA LYS A 118 26.22 -3.95 8.95
C LYS A 118 27.24 -4.97 8.41
N GLU A 119 27.09 -6.24 8.76
CA GLU A 119 27.99 -7.31 8.31
C GLU A 119 27.96 -7.50 6.78
N LEU A 120 26.84 -7.20 6.13
CA LEU A 120 26.72 -7.26 4.68
C LEU A 120 27.40 -6.10 4.00
N ALA A 121 27.29 -4.90 4.56
CA ALA A 121 27.98 -3.72 4.06
C ALA A 121 29.51 -3.84 4.19
N GLU A 122 30.02 -4.49 5.25
CA GLU A 122 31.45 -4.73 5.46
C GLU A 122 32.04 -5.81 4.54
N LYS A 123 31.23 -6.79 4.12
CA LYS A 123 31.67 -7.90 3.24
C LYS A 123 31.71 -7.54 1.77
N GLU A 124 30.92 -6.60 1.32
CA GLU A 124 30.89 -6.14 -0.05
C GLU A 124 31.85 -4.97 -0.23
N ASN A 125 33.09 -5.23 -0.71
CA ASN A 125 34.02 -4.20 -1.16
C ASN A 125 33.46 -3.48 -2.40
N PHE A 126 32.49 -2.60 -2.20
CA PHE A 126 31.94 -1.81 -3.28
C PHE A 126 32.79 -0.58 -3.57
N VAL A 127 33.25 -0.50 -4.80
CA VAL A 127 33.88 0.71 -5.33
C VAL A 127 32.85 1.82 -5.42
N GLN A 128 33.10 2.92 -4.76
CA GLN A 128 32.30 4.14 -4.83
C GLN A 128 32.32 4.73 -6.25
N ASN A 129 31.41 4.30 -7.13
CA ASN A 129 31.12 5.05 -8.34
C ASN A 129 29.93 5.98 -8.06
N LEU A 130 30.22 7.18 -7.59
CA LEU A 130 29.28 8.07 -6.90
C LEU A 130 28.74 9.23 -7.73
N ASN A 131 29.21 9.43 -8.96
CA ASN A 131 28.77 10.55 -9.78
C ASN A 131 27.98 10.08 -10.99
N PHE A 132 26.71 9.75 -10.78
CA PHE A 132 25.77 9.73 -11.88
C PHE A 132 25.38 11.19 -12.21
N GLU A 133 25.71 11.63 -13.40
CA GLU A 133 25.23 12.89 -13.94
C GLU A 133 23.76 12.77 -14.29
N LEU A 134 22.98 13.76 -13.87
CA LEU A 134 21.56 13.82 -14.23
C LEU A 134 21.44 14.20 -15.72
N ASN A 135 20.58 13.50 -16.46
CA ASN A 135 20.22 13.91 -17.81
C ASN A 135 19.33 15.18 -17.79
N ASP A 136 19.07 15.77 -18.96
CA ASP A 136 18.32 17.04 -19.09
C ASP A 136 16.93 16.99 -18.46
N GLU A 137 16.20 15.85 -18.55
CA GLU A 137 14.88 15.70 -17.94
C GLU A 137 15.00 15.67 -16.41
N GLN A 138 15.94 14.90 -15.90
CA GLN A 138 16.21 14.79 -14.47
C GLN A 138 16.72 16.13 -13.91
N MET A 139 17.60 16.83 -14.65
CA MET A 139 18.11 18.15 -14.25
C MET A 139 16.98 19.17 -14.12
N ARG A 140 16.07 19.23 -15.10
CA ARG A 140 14.89 20.11 -15.05
C ARG A 140 13.97 19.75 -13.87
N ALA A 141 13.75 18.47 -13.61
CA ALA A 141 12.98 18.01 -12.46
C ALA A 141 13.66 18.37 -11.14
N PHE A 142 14.97 18.11 -11.03
CA PHE A 142 15.77 18.42 -9.86
C PHE A 142 15.81 19.92 -9.55
N SER A 143 15.92 20.78 -10.58
CA SER A 143 15.92 22.25 -10.41
C SER A 143 14.65 22.73 -9.67
N LYS A 144 13.46 22.19 -10.02
CA LYS A 144 12.21 22.54 -9.33
C LYS A 144 12.16 22.03 -7.89
N ILE A 145 12.62 20.79 -7.66
CA ILE A 145 12.67 20.20 -6.34
C ILE A 145 13.67 20.95 -5.45
N SER A 146 14.86 21.24 -5.97
CA SER A 146 15.94 21.90 -5.23
C SER A 146 15.58 23.34 -4.82
N GLU A 147 14.80 24.02 -5.63
CA GLU A 147 14.27 25.36 -5.31
C GLU A 147 13.38 25.27 -4.06
N ASP A 148 12.45 24.32 -4.01
CA ASP A 148 11.51 24.17 -2.89
C ASP A 148 12.22 23.65 -1.62
N ILE A 149 13.20 22.74 -1.74
CA ILE A 149 14.02 22.31 -0.60
C ILE A 149 14.81 23.51 -0.03
N THR A 150 15.37 24.34 -0.91
CA THR A 150 16.20 25.50 -0.49
C THR A 150 15.37 26.58 0.18
N LYS A 151 14.15 26.81 -0.30
CA LYS A 151 13.21 27.80 0.25
C LYS A 151 12.39 27.27 1.42
N GLU A 152 12.56 26.01 1.81
CA GLU A 152 11.74 25.30 2.82
C GLU A 152 10.24 25.39 2.51
N ASN A 153 9.87 25.26 1.24
CA ASN A 153 8.48 25.25 0.81
C ASN A 153 7.88 23.87 0.98
N ASN A 154 6.75 23.77 1.69
CA ASN A 154 5.98 22.55 1.71
C ASN A 154 5.35 22.30 0.35
N SER A 155 5.93 21.40 -0.43
CA SER A 155 5.46 21.03 -1.77
C SER A 155 5.39 19.52 -1.92
N ILE A 156 4.39 19.08 -2.67
CA ILE A 156 4.23 17.67 -3.03
C ILE A 156 4.46 17.53 -4.54
N PHE A 157 5.49 16.77 -4.92
CA PHE A 157 5.78 16.47 -6.32
C PHE A 157 5.31 15.08 -6.69
N LEU A 158 4.58 14.97 -7.80
CA LEU A 158 4.27 13.68 -8.42
C LEU A 158 5.25 13.44 -9.57
N ILE A 159 6.17 12.51 -9.36
CA ILE A 159 7.21 12.17 -10.33
C ILE A 159 6.72 10.95 -11.13
N GLN A 160 6.15 11.22 -12.30
CA GLN A 160 5.76 10.18 -13.25
C GLN A 160 6.96 9.90 -14.17
N GLY A 161 7.55 8.71 -14.03
CA GLY A 161 8.72 8.36 -14.82
C GLY A 161 8.69 6.89 -15.20
N ILE A 162 8.91 6.58 -16.48
CA ILE A 162 8.92 5.20 -16.98
C ILE A 162 9.93 4.32 -16.22
N THR A 163 9.77 3.03 -16.31
CA THR A 163 10.70 2.06 -15.68
C THR A 163 12.12 2.25 -16.23
N GLY A 164 13.09 2.50 -15.34
CA GLY A 164 14.49 2.77 -15.75
C GLY A 164 14.76 4.25 -16.09
N SER A 165 13.86 5.18 -15.80
CA SER A 165 14.08 6.62 -16.02
C SER A 165 15.02 7.28 -15.00
N GLY A 166 15.50 6.55 -13.98
CA GLY A 166 16.40 7.06 -12.97
C GLY A 166 15.75 7.87 -11.86
N LYS A 167 14.46 7.65 -11.53
CA LYS A 167 13.77 8.26 -10.39
C LYS A 167 14.57 8.19 -9.09
N THR A 168 15.19 7.04 -8.82
CA THR A 168 15.98 6.83 -7.61
C THR A 168 17.17 7.80 -7.51
N GLU A 169 17.81 8.14 -8.64
CA GLU A 169 18.91 9.12 -8.63
C GLU A 169 18.41 10.53 -8.29
N LEU A 170 17.23 10.89 -8.79
CA LEU A 170 16.57 12.16 -8.43
C LEU A 170 16.26 12.22 -6.93
N TYR A 171 15.81 11.11 -6.33
CA TYR A 171 15.61 11.03 -4.88
C TYR A 171 16.93 11.21 -4.12
N MET A 172 18.00 10.49 -4.55
CA MET A 172 19.31 10.58 -3.90
C MET A 172 19.88 11.99 -3.94
N LYS A 173 19.79 12.68 -5.09
CA LYS A 173 20.21 14.09 -5.21
C LYS A 173 19.40 15.04 -4.32
N SER A 174 18.09 14.80 -4.21
CA SER A 174 17.21 15.58 -3.32
C SER A 174 17.56 15.36 -1.84
N ILE A 175 17.88 14.13 -1.46
CA ILE A 175 18.33 13.76 -0.10
C ILE A 175 19.69 14.40 0.21
N GLU A 176 20.62 14.34 -0.75
CA GLU A 176 21.95 14.99 -0.62
C GLU A 176 21.81 16.48 -0.30
N LEU A 177 20.97 17.18 -1.06
CA LEU A 177 20.70 18.61 -0.85
C LEU A 177 20.06 18.86 0.53
N ALA A 178 19.10 18.04 0.96
CA ALA A 178 18.47 18.17 2.27
C ALA A 178 19.49 18.00 3.40
N ILE A 179 20.38 17.00 3.30
CA ILE A 179 21.44 16.75 4.28
C ILE A 179 22.43 17.93 4.31
N GLN A 180 22.84 18.48 3.17
CA GLN A 180 23.71 19.67 3.08
C GLN A 180 23.09 20.89 3.76
N LYS A 181 21.75 20.99 3.75
CA LYS A 181 20.99 22.01 4.48
C LYS A 181 20.77 21.69 5.98
N GLY A 182 21.39 20.65 6.50
CA GLY A 182 21.24 20.25 7.90
C GLY A 182 19.92 19.53 8.21
N LYS A 183 19.11 19.18 7.19
CA LYS A 183 17.83 18.48 7.32
C LYS A 183 18.02 16.96 7.20
N ASN A 184 17.02 16.19 7.59
CA ASN A 184 16.98 14.74 7.52
C ASN A 184 16.07 14.26 6.39
N ALA A 185 16.18 12.99 6.01
CA ALA A 185 15.39 12.40 4.94
C ALA A 185 14.71 11.09 5.35
N LEU A 186 13.47 10.91 4.91
CA LEU A 186 12.68 9.69 5.11
C LEU A 186 12.35 9.08 3.74
N VAL A 187 12.74 7.82 3.52
CA VAL A 187 12.53 7.09 2.26
C VAL A 187 11.66 5.88 2.51
N LEU A 188 10.50 5.88 1.89
CA LEU A 188 9.55 4.79 1.96
C LEU A 188 9.52 4.03 0.65
N VAL A 189 9.61 2.71 0.74
CA VAL A 189 9.54 1.80 -0.40
C VAL A 189 8.59 0.65 -0.06
N PRO A 190 7.95 0.04 -1.07
CA PRO A 190 7.17 -1.17 -0.84
C PRO A 190 8.01 -2.26 -0.18
N GLU A 191 7.46 -2.99 0.80
CA GLU A 191 8.21 -3.98 1.59
C GLU A 191 8.94 -5.03 0.71
N ILE A 192 8.34 -5.38 -0.42
CA ILE A 192 8.90 -6.36 -1.37
C ILE A 192 10.13 -5.78 -2.10
N THR A 193 10.17 -4.47 -2.32
CA THR A 193 11.28 -3.79 -3.01
C THR A 193 12.40 -3.39 -2.06
N LEU A 194 12.17 -3.44 -0.75
CA LEU A 194 13.21 -3.21 0.26
C LEU A 194 14.15 -4.41 0.33
N THR A 195 14.98 -4.54 -0.70
CA THR A 195 16.00 -5.58 -0.81
C THR A 195 17.31 -5.12 -0.19
N THR A 196 18.18 -6.09 0.13
CA THR A 196 19.54 -5.81 0.58
C THR A 196 20.28 -4.90 -0.40
N GLN A 197 20.14 -5.13 -1.70
CA GLN A 197 20.75 -4.31 -2.76
C GLN A 197 20.33 -2.84 -2.70
N MET A 198 19.06 -2.57 -2.43
CA MET A 198 18.58 -1.20 -2.29
C MET A 198 19.18 -0.50 -1.07
N VAL A 199 19.18 -1.16 0.09
CA VAL A 199 19.80 -0.62 1.31
C VAL A 199 21.29 -0.35 1.08
N LEU A 200 22.01 -1.29 0.46
CA LEU A 200 23.42 -1.13 0.13
C LEU A 200 23.65 0.05 -0.83
N ARG A 201 22.82 0.24 -1.84
CA ARG A 201 22.91 1.38 -2.75
C ARG A 201 22.86 2.74 -2.03
N PHE A 202 22.01 2.87 -1.02
CA PHE A 202 21.97 4.07 -0.19
C PHE A 202 23.19 4.14 0.74
N ALA A 203 23.57 3.02 1.35
CA ALA A 203 24.72 2.96 2.25
C ALA A 203 26.04 3.34 1.56
N HIS A 204 26.20 2.95 0.29
CA HIS A 204 27.36 3.35 -0.52
C HIS A 204 27.42 4.86 -0.79
N ARG A 205 26.27 5.49 -0.93
CA ARG A 205 26.23 6.92 -1.24
C ARG A 205 26.37 7.80 -0.02
N PHE A 206 25.72 7.40 1.08
CA PHE A 206 25.56 8.26 2.26
C PHE A 206 26.34 7.79 3.50
N GLY A 207 26.97 6.63 3.43
CA GLY A 207 27.57 5.96 4.59
C GLY A 207 26.55 5.18 5.41
N PHE A 208 26.91 3.97 5.82
CA PHE A 208 26.03 3.09 6.58
C PHE A 208 25.66 3.66 7.95
N GLU A 209 26.58 4.39 8.57
CA GLU A 209 26.41 5.06 9.86
C GLU A 209 25.31 6.12 9.86
N ASN A 210 25.07 6.74 8.71
CA ASN A 210 24.06 7.78 8.52
C ASN A 210 22.65 7.25 8.23
N ILE A 211 22.49 5.91 8.13
CA ILE A 211 21.24 5.28 7.70
C ILE A 211 20.67 4.39 8.79
N ALA A 212 19.37 4.45 9.00
CA ALA A 212 18.58 3.48 9.75
C ALA A 212 17.59 2.77 8.83
N VAL A 213 17.34 1.48 9.08
CA VAL A 213 16.42 0.66 8.26
C VAL A 213 15.30 0.12 9.12
N ILE A 214 14.03 0.38 8.73
CA ILE A 214 12.84 -0.07 9.47
C ILE A 214 11.91 -0.88 8.56
N HIS A 215 11.67 -2.16 8.88
CA HIS A 215 10.69 -3.02 8.19
C HIS A 215 10.23 -4.18 9.09
N SER A 216 9.19 -4.91 8.63
CA SER A 216 8.54 -5.98 9.41
C SER A 216 9.42 -7.20 9.68
N ARG A 217 10.42 -7.48 8.83
CA ARG A 217 11.34 -8.63 8.95
C ARG A 217 12.39 -8.47 10.04
N LEU A 218 12.59 -7.25 10.56
CA LEU A 218 13.46 -7.01 11.70
C LEU A 218 12.86 -7.61 12.97
N SER A 219 13.69 -8.20 13.81
CA SER A 219 13.31 -8.60 15.16
C SER A 219 12.86 -7.38 15.99
N GLN A 220 12.08 -7.60 17.03
CA GLN A 220 11.64 -6.52 17.92
C GLN A 220 12.80 -5.75 18.53
N GLY A 221 13.91 -6.45 18.82
CA GLY A 221 15.09 -5.82 19.37
C GLY A 221 15.83 -4.96 18.37
N GLU A 222 16.02 -5.42 17.12
CA GLU A 222 16.62 -4.61 16.05
C GLU A 222 15.80 -3.35 15.79
N ARG A 223 14.45 -3.46 15.76
CA ARG A 223 13.57 -2.29 15.62
C ARG A 223 13.72 -1.29 16.75
N TYR A 224 13.88 -1.78 17.98
CA TYR A 224 14.12 -0.92 19.14
C TYR A 224 15.46 -0.17 19.01
N ASP A 225 16.52 -0.88 18.64
CA ASP A 225 17.86 -0.30 18.51
C ASP A 225 17.90 0.73 17.36
N GLU A 226 17.29 0.46 16.21
CA GLU A 226 17.14 1.42 15.12
C GLU A 226 16.28 2.63 15.53
N TRP A 227 15.18 2.41 16.25
CA TRP A 227 14.32 3.48 16.77
C TRP A 227 15.12 4.43 17.69
N GLN A 228 15.95 3.89 18.58
CA GLN A 228 16.81 4.69 19.44
C GLN A 228 17.85 5.49 18.67
N ARG A 229 18.51 4.87 17.67
CA ARG A 229 19.49 5.58 16.81
C ARG A 229 18.85 6.78 16.11
N ILE A 230 17.65 6.60 15.58
CA ILE A 230 16.92 7.68 14.92
C ILE A 230 16.60 8.79 15.92
N ARG A 231 16.02 8.43 17.07
CA ARG A 231 15.64 9.40 18.11
C ARG A 231 16.81 10.18 18.66
N ASN A 232 17.95 9.54 18.83
CA ASN A 232 19.17 10.18 19.34
C ASN A 232 19.88 11.07 18.29
N GLY A 233 19.35 11.15 17.05
CA GLY A 233 19.97 11.91 15.98
C GLY A 233 21.27 11.29 15.45
N GLU A 234 21.51 10.00 15.70
CA GLU A 234 22.69 9.28 15.23
C GLU A 234 22.66 9.03 13.71
N VAL A 235 21.50 9.20 13.08
CA VAL A 235 21.29 8.96 11.65
C VAL A 235 20.61 10.14 10.97
N ARG A 236 20.89 10.29 9.68
CA ARG A 236 20.33 11.38 8.86
C ARG A 236 19.24 10.89 7.91
N ILE A 237 19.23 9.60 7.58
CA ILE A 237 18.34 8.98 6.61
C ILE A 237 17.66 7.78 7.24
N VAL A 238 16.35 7.71 7.13
CA VAL A 238 15.57 6.52 7.48
C VAL A 238 15.02 5.91 6.20
N ILE A 239 15.29 4.62 5.99
CA ILE A 239 14.75 3.86 4.85
C ILE A 239 13.86 2.76 5.40
N GLY A 240 12.70 2.57 4.81
CA GLY A 240 11.86 1.47 5.27
C GLY A 240 10.58 1.25 4.50
N ALA A 241 9.83 0.25 4.97
CA ALA A 241 8.49 -0.03 4.48
C ALA A 241 7.48 0.98 5.07
N ARG A 242 6.19 0.79 4.78
CA ARG A 242 5.08 1.62 5.27
C ARG A 242 5.23 2.11 6.72
N SER A 243 5.63 1.22 7.63
CA SER A 243 5.74 1.56 9.07
C SER A 243 6.83 2.56 9.40
N ALA A 244 7.84 2.73 8.52
CA ALA A 244 8.91 3.71 8.73
C ALA A 244 8.41 5.16 8.70
N ILE A 245 7.19 5.42 8.20
CA ILE A 245 6.55 6.74 8.26
C ILE A 245 6.39 7.24 9.70
N PHE A 246 6.40 6.35 10.69
CA PHE A 246 6.31 6.69 12.12
C PHE A 246 7.66 6.70 12.84
N ALA A 247 8.77 6.61 12.11
CA ALA A 247 10.10 6.75 12.69
C ALA A 247 10.23 8.08 13.44
N PRO A 248 10.90 8.11 14.61
CA PRO A 248 11.09 9.33 15.41
C PRO A 248 12.17 10.25 14.82
N LEU A 249 12.09 10.49 13.51
CA LEU A 249 12.99 11.36 12.77
C LEU A 249 12.48 12.79 12.82
N GLU A 250 13.33 13.69 13.31
CA GLU A 250 13.04 15.12 13.41
C GLU A 250 13.69 15.89 12.25
N ASN A 251 13.35 17.18 12.15
CA ASN A 251 13.94 18.11 11.20
C ASN A 251 13.98 17.55 9.76
N ILE A 252 12.87 17.00 9.29
CA ILE A 252 12.76 16.38 7.97
C ILE A 252 12.77 17.46 6.89
N GLY A 253 13.62 17.31 5.87
CA GLY A 253 13.66 18.17 4.68
C GLY A 253 13.04 17.53 3.45
N VAL A 254 13.12 16.19 3.35
CA VAL A 254 12.58 15.43 2.22
C VAL A 254 11.94 14.13 2.71
N ILE A 255 10.75 13.85 2.20
CA ILE A 255 10.09 12.55 2.33
C ILE A 255 9.91 11.97 0.92
N VAL A 256 10.32 10.73 0.71
CA VAL A 256 10.18 10.00 -0.56
C VAL A 256 9.22 8.84 -0.37
N LEU A 257 8.23 8.71 -1.25
CA LEU A 257 7.43 7.49 -1.42
C LEU A 257 7.70 6.97 -2.83
N ASP A 258 8.48 5.91 -2.94
CA ASP A 258 8.70 5.23 -4.21
C ASP A 258 7.56 4.25 -4.47
N GLU A 259 7.18 4.09 -5.75
CA GLU A 259 6.01 3.31 -6.21
C GLU A 259 4.74 3.68 -5.42
N GLU A 260 4.39 4.98 -5.38
CA GLU A 260 3.31 5.54 -4.55
C GLU A 260 1.94 4.88 -4.74
N HIS A 261 1.73 4.26 -5.90
CA HIS A 261 0.50 3.56 -6.27
C HIS A 261 0.32 2.21 -5.56
N GLU A 262 1.36 1.73 -4.84
CA GLU A 262 1.33 0.42 -4.22
C GLU A 262 0.32 0.31 -3.09
N THR A 263 -0.51 -0.73 -3.17
CA THR A 263 -1.56 -0.99 -2.18
C THR A 263 -1.03 -1.25 -0.77
N SER A 264 0.24 -1.66 -0.66
CA SER A 264 0.92 -1.88 0.63
C SER A 264 1.09 -0.62 1.46
N TYR A 265 0.91 0.58 0.88
CA TYR A 265 0.91 1.84 1.61
C TYR A 265 -0.39 2.13 2.37
N LYS A 266 -1.45 1.37 2.13
CA LYS A 266 -2.64 1.35 3.00
C LYS A 266 -2.44 0.37 4.15
N SER A 267 -2.81 0.75 5.37
CA SER A 267 -2.76 -0.13 6.53
C SER A 267 -3.99 -1.05 6.59
N ASP A 268 -3.75 -2.35 6.77
CA ASP A 268 -4.82 -3.34 7.00
C ASP A 268 -5.27 -3.37 8.46
N GLN A 269 -4.40 -2.91 9.38
CA GLN A 269 -4.65 -2.87 10.82
C GLN A 269 -5.09 -1.46 11.25
N SER A 270 -5.81 -1.37 12.37
CA SER A 270 -6.17 -0.08 12.96
C SER A 270 -4.93 0.63 13.56
N PRO A 271 -4.78 1.92 13.25
CA PRO A 271 -5.53 2.77 12.33
C PRO A 271 -5.30 2.35 10.87
N LYS A 272 -6.38 2.29 10.08
CA LYS A 272 -6.33 1.95 8.65
C LYS A 272 -5.94 3.18 7.80
N TYR A 273 -4.74 3.71 8.03
CA TYR A 273 -4.25 4.93 7.38
C TYR A 273 -3.72 4.69 5.97
N GLU A 274 -3.70 5.75 5.18
CA GLU A 274 -2.94 5.86 3.93
C GLU A 274 -1.62 6.59 4.20
N THR A 275 -0.51 5.98 3.80
CA THR A 275 0.83 6.52 4.08
C THR A 275 1.06 7.88 3.44
N VAL A 276 0.48 8.14 2.26
CA VAL A 276 0.56 9.44 1.59
C VAL A 276 -0.05 10.56 2.44
N ASP A 277 -1.20 10.32 3.11
CA ASP A 277 -1.83 11.31 3.97
C ASP A 277 -0.95 11.62 5.20
N VAL A 278 -0.33 10.59 5.80
CA VAL A 278 0.60 10.77 6.94
C VAL A 278 1.88 11.49 6.50
N ALA A 279 2.44 11.11 5.34
CA ALA A 279 3.62 11.76 4.78
C ALA A 279 3.37 13.25 4.49
N ALA A 280 2.21 13.57 3.90
CA ALA A 280 1.82 14.96 3.64
C ALA A 280 1.65 15.77 4.95
N LYS A 281 1.10 15.15 6.01
CA LYS A 281 0.96 15.79 7.33
C LYS A 281 2.34 16.09 7.95
N ARG A 282 3.25 15.11 7.94
CA ARG A 282 4.61 15.26 8.44
C ARG A 282 5.41 16.28 7.63
N ALA A 283 5.34 16.20 6.28
CA ALA A 283 5.98 17.16 5.39
C ALA A 283 5.50 18.59 5.66
N LYS A 284 4.19 18.77 5.86
CA LYS A 284 3.62 20.08 6.21
C LYS A 284 4.15 20.64 7.53
N TYR A 285 4.35 19.81 8.54
CA TYR A 285 4.85 20.24 9.85
C TYR A 285 6.28 20.78 9.76
N TYR A 286 7.15 20.09 9.00
CA TYR A 286 8.56 20.44 8.86
C TYR A 286 8.88 21.37 7.69
N ASN A 287 7.90 21.86 6.95
CA ASN A 287 8.06 22.54 5.67
C ASN A 287 8.94 21.74 4.69
N ALA A 288 8.77 20.43 4.68
CA ALA A 288 9.52 19.49 3.88
C ALA A 288 8.89 19.29 2.49
N VAL A 289 9.73 18.86 1.55
CA VAL A 289 9.29 18.41 0.24
C VAL A 289 8.88 16.94 0.27
N LEU A 290 7.70 16.61 -0.28
CA LEU A 290 7.24 15.24 -0.45
C LEU A 290 7.35 14.84 -1.92
N LEU A 291 8.12 13.78 -2.19
CA LEU A 291 8.31 13.20 -3.52
C LEU A 291 7.52 11.89 -3.63
N LEU A 292 6.52 11.88 -4.51
CA LEU A 292 5.72 10.71 -4.84
C LEU A 292 6.17 10.18 -6.20
N GLY A 293 6.85 9.05 -6.24
CA GLY A 293 7.40 8.50 -7.46
C GLY A 293 6.66 7.27 -7.95
N SER A 294 6.37 7.21 -9.25
CA SER A 294 5.76 6.04 -9.88
C SER A 294 5.98 6.05 -11.38
N ALA A 295 6.02 4.86 -11.98
CA ALA A 295 5.90 4.70 -13.43
C ALA A 295 4.43 4.81 -13.87
N THR A 296 3.54 4.38 -13.01
CA THR A 296 2.09 4.31 -13.21
C THR A 296 1.38 4.91 -12.00
N PRO A 297 1.37 6.24 -11.85
CA PRO A 297 0.76 6.91 -10.70
C PRO A 297 -0.67 6.43 -10.44
N SER A 298 -1.11 6.49 -9.19
CA SER A 298 -2.52 6.23 -8.90
C SER A 298 -3.40 7.29 -9.55
N VAL A 299 -4.59 6.88 -10.00
CA VAL A 299 -5.58 7.79 -10.60
C VAL A 299 -5.92 8.94 -9.64
N VAL A 300 -5.91 8.66 -8.34
CA VAL A 300 -6.11 9.69 -7.30
C VAL A 300 -4.98 10.70 -7.27
N SER A 301 -3.72 10.26 -7.31
CA SER A 301 -2.55 11.15 -7.32
C SER A 301 -2.45 11.96 -8.62
N LYS A 302 -2.75 11.35 -9.76
CA LYS A 302 -2.77 12.05 -11.06
C LYS A 302 -3.85 13.14 -11.06
N LYS A 303 -5.06 12.86 -10.53
CA LYS A 303 -6.12 13.87 -10.40
C LYS A 303 -5.70 15.03 -9.49
N ARG A 304 -5.04 14.73 -8.36
CA ARG A 304 -4.50 15.78 -7.47
C ARG A 304 -3.45 16.65 -8.17
N ALA A 305 -2.66 16.08 -9.08
CA ALA A 305 -1.73 16.85 -9.91
C ALA A 305 -2.47 17.72 -10.92
N PHE A 306 -3.52 17.23 -11.58
CA PHE A 306 -4.38 18.04 -12.45
C PHE A 306 -5.07 19.18 -11.70
N ASP A 307 -5.48 18.95 -10.46
CA ASP A 307 -6.11 19.96 -9.61
C ASP A 307 -5.11 20.97 -9.01
N GLY A 308 -3.81 20.87 -9.35
CA GLY A 308 -2.75 21.73 -8.84
C GLY A 308 -2.35 21.51 -7.38
N ILE A 309 -2.88 20.43 -6.74
CA ILE A 309 -2.51 20.05 -5.37
C ILE A 309 -1.10 19.45 -5.33
N TYR A 310 -0.73 18.68 -6.37
CA TYR A 310 0.61 18.15 -6.57
C TYR A 310 1.28 18.82 -7.75
N LYS A 311 2.60 19.04 -7.68
CA LYS A 311 3.41 19.57 -8.78
C LYS A 311 3.86 18.39 -9.66
N PRO A 312 3.40 18.27 -10.94
CA PRO A 312 3.78 17.15 -11.79
C PRO A 312 5.20 17.31 -12.34
N LEU A 313 5.95 16.23 -12.34
CA LEU A 313 7.25 16.06 -12.98
C LEU A 313 7.23 14.82 -13.87
N MET A 314 7.71 14.93 -15.10
CA MET A 314 7.71 13.85 -16.09
C MET A 314 9.14 13.44 -16.44
N LEU A 315 9.39 12.10 -16.47
CA LEU A 315 10.64 11.49 -16.93
C LEU A 315 10.29 10.46 -17.99
N ASN A 316 10.31 10.85 -19.25
CA ASN A 316 9.79 10.06 -20.37
C ASN A 316 10.82 9.10 -20.98
N ASN A 317 12.11 9.31 -20.68
CA ASN A 317 13.19 8.54 -21.27
C ASN A 317 13.84 7.63 -20.25
N ARG A 318 14.28 6.42 -20.70
CA ARG A 318 15.17 5.59 -19.91
C ARG A 318 16.55 6.24 -19.80
N TYR A 319 17.20 6.11 -18.64
CA TYR A 319 18.53 6.68 -18.40
C TYR A 319 19.58 6.19 -19.42
N ASN A 320 19.51 4.91 -19.80
CA ASN A 320 20.43 4.29 -20.78
C ASN A 320 20.01 4.50 -22.25
N GLY A 321 18.97 5.27 -22.52
CA GLY A 321 18.49 5.52 -23.89
C GLY A 321 17.76 4.34 -24.57
N ASN A 322 17.67 3.18 -23.93
CA ASN A 322 17.02 2.01 -24.51
C ASN A 322 15.50 2.22 -24.65
N LYS A 323 14.93 1.70 -25.74
CA LYS A 323 13.49 1.71 -25.97
C LYS A 323 12.76 0.78 -24.98
N LEU A 324 11.49 1.06 -24.76
CA LEU A 324 10.62 0.15 -24.03
C LEU A 324 10.38 -1.14 -24.85
N PRO A 325 10.18 -2.30 -24.18
CA PRO A 325 9.90 -3.57 -24.87
C PRO A 325 8.67 -3.47 -25.74
N LYS A 326 8.70 -4.11 -26.91
CA LYS A 326 7.50 -4.30 -27.73
C LYS A 326 6.60 -5.35 -27.10
N ALA A 327 5.33 -5.00 -26.86
CA ALA A 327 4.35 -5.89 -26.27
C ALA A 327 3.27 -6.26 -27.30
N GLU A 328 2.93 -7.54 -27.37
CA GLU A 328 1.91 -8.08 -28.26
C GLU A 328 0.79 -8.70 -27.45
N ILE A 329 -0.46 -8.42 -27.83
CA ILE A 329 -1.64 -8.99 -27.21
C ILE A 329 -2.04 -10.25 -27.98
N VAL A 330 -2.30 -11.34 -27.25
CA VAL A 330 -2.85 -12.58 -27.82
C VAL A 330 -4.26 -12.81 -27.31
N ASP A 331 -5.18 -12.94 -28.24
CA ASP A 331 -6.56 -13.33 -27.95
C ASP A 331 -6.67 -14.85 -27.74
N MET A 332 -6.79 -15.24 -26.47
CA MET A 332 -6.88 -16.66 -26.09
C MET A 332 -8.16 -17.34 -26.61
N ARG A 333 -9.18 -16.59 -27.01
CA ARG A 333 -10.38 -17.13 -27.63
C ARG A 333 -10.08 -17.67 -29.05
N GLU A 334 -9.26 -16.96 -29.80
CA GLU A 334 -8.80 -17.40 -31.13
C GLU A 334 -7.85 -18.59 -31.04
N GLU A 335 -6.98 -18.62 -30.03
CA GLU A 335 -6.13 -19.79 -29.73
C GLU A 335 -6.97 -21.06 -29.49
N ILE A 336 -8.03 -20.96 -28.68
CA ILE A 336 -8.95 -22.09 -28.41
C ILE A 336 -9.67 -22.51 -29.69
N LYS A 337 -10.17 -21.59 -30.53
CA LYS A 337 -10.84 -21.87 -31.79
C LYS A 337 -9.89 -22.56 -32.77
N SER A 338 -8.62 -22.21 -32.80
CA SER A 338 -7.57 -22.84 -33.62
C SER A 338 -7.14 -24.22 -33.12
N GLY A 339 -7.72 -24.69 -31.99
CA GLY A 339 -7.44 -26.01 -31.40
C GLY A 339 -6.34 -26.03 -30.35
N ASN A 340 -5.76 -24.88 -29.98
CA ASN A 340 -4.80 -24.80 -28.91
C ASN A 340 -5.52 -24.96 -27.54
N LYS A 341 -5.21 -26.07 -26.85
CA LYS A 341 -5.76 -26.38 -25.52
C LYS A 341 -4.79 -26.05 -24.38
N HIS A 342 -3.60 -25.55 -24.72
CA HIS A 342 -2.58 -25.20 -23.74
C HIS A 342 -2.85 -23.82 -23.10
N ILE A 343 -2.29 -23.62 -21.90
CA ILE A 343 -2.32 -22.33 -21.21
C ILE A 343 -1.43 -21.31 -21.98
N ILE A 344 -0.42 -21.82 -22.68
CA ILE A 344 0.54 -21.03 -23.45
C ILE A 344 0.07 -20.92 -24.89
N SER A 345 -0.03 -19.70 -25.41
CA SER A 345 -0.34 -19.42 -26.81
C SER A 345 0.82 -19.83 -27.73
N LYS A 346 0.51 -20.08 -29.00
CA LYS A 346 1.53 -20.41 -30.01
C LYS A 346 2.59 -19.30 -30.11
N LEU A 347 2.17 -18.03 -30.15
CA LEU A 347 3.10 -16.89 -30.20
C LEU A 347 4.06 -16.85 -29.01
N LEU A 348 3.54 -17.08 -27.79
CA LEU A 348 4.37 -17.09 -26.60
C LEU A 348 5.34 -18.27 -26.63
N TYR A 349 4.88 -19.46 -27.03
CA TYR A 349 5.72 -20.65 -27.19
C TYR A 349 6.89 -20.41 -28.17
N ASP A 350 6.61 -19.90 -29.37
CA ASP A 350 7.61 -19.65 -30.42
C ASP A 350 8.66 -18.64 -29.94
N LYS A 351 8.24 -17.57 -29.25
CA LYS A 351 9.15 -16.58 -28.67
C LYS A 351 9.97 -17.15 -27.51
N MET A 352 9.40 -17.99 -26.65
CA MET A 352 10.12 -18.66 -25.58
C MET A 352 11.22 -19.57 -26.15
N GLU A 353 10.89 -20.37 -27.16
CA GLU A 353 11.87 -21.24 -27.83
C GLU A 353 13.03 -20.44 -28.43
N MET A 354 12.72 -19.34 -29.11
CA MET A 354 13.73 -18.44 -29.70
C MET A 354 14.63 -17.82 -28.61
N MET A 355 14.08 -17.35 -27.52
CA MET A 355 14.85 -16.73 -26.44
C MET A 355 15.76 -17.73 -25.73
N LEU A 356 15.26 -18.94 -25.45
CA LEU A 356 16.06 -20.00 -24.83
C LEU A 356 17.22 -20.43 -25.75
N LYS A 357 17.02 -20.55 -27.08
CA LYS A 357 18.07 -20.81 -28.07
C LYS A 357 19.17 -19.73 -28.07
N ASN A 358 18.78 -18.47 -27.79
CA ASN A 358 19.71 -17.34 -27.73
C ASN A 358 20.32 -17.13 -26.32
N GLY A 359 20.12 -18.05 -25.37
CA GLY A 359 20.64 -17.96 -24.01
C GLY A 359 20.04 -16.81 -23.18
N LYS A 360 18.85 -16.31 -23.55
CA LYS A 360 18.14 -15.27 -22.83
C LYS A 360 17.18 -15.87 -21.80
N GLN A 361 16.99 -15.12 -20.71
CA GLN A 361 16.08 -15.49 -19.65
C GLN A 361 14.64 -15.03 -19.94
N ILE A 362 13.69 -15.77 -19.37
CA ILE A 362 12.26 -15.53 -19.53
C ILE A 362 11.60 -15.34 -18.19
N ILE A 363 10.69 -14.37 -18.10
CA ILE A 363 9.79 -14.19 -16.97
C ILE A 363 8.36 -14.51 -17.39
N LEU A 364 7.72 -15.45 -16.70
CA LEU A 364 6.30 -15.74 -16.85
C LEU A 364 5.53 -15.22 -15.65
N PHE A 365 4.66 -14.25 -15.89
CA PHE A 365 3.89 -13.60 -14.87
C PHE A 365 2.45 -14.13 -14.83
N LEU A 366 2.00 -14.53 -13.64
CA LEU A 366 0.63 -14.92 -13.37
C LEU A 366 0.12 -14.21 -12.11
N ASN A 367 -0.93 -13.42 -12.20
CA ASN A 367 -1.53 -12.81 -11.02
C ASN A 367 -2.46 -13.81 -10.30
N ARG A 368 -1.97 -14.43 -9.22
CA ARG A 368 -2.71 -15.47 -8.45
C ARG A 368 -3.64 -14.89 -7.37
N ARG A 369 -3.57 -13.59 -7.05
CA ARG A 369 -4.36 -13.02 -5.95
C ARG A 369 -5.84 -12.95 -6.30
N GLY A 370 -6.65 -13.71 -5.55
CA GLY A 370 -8.11 -13.67 -5.52
C GLY A 370 -8.75 -14.95 -6.05
N TYR A 371 -8.91 -15.97 -5.21
CA TYR A 371 -9.89 -17.03 -5.40
C TYR A 371 -11.31 -16.51 -5.18
N SER A 372 -11.67 -15.38 -5.77
CA SER A 372 -13.09 -15.08 -5.96
C SER A 372 -13.55 -15.90 -7.15
N THR A 373 -14.55 -16.71 -6.96
CA THR A 373 -15.23 -17.46 -8.02
C THR A 373 -16.01 -16.49 -8.87
N VAL A 374 -15.29 -15.65 -9.61
CA VAL A 374 -15.88 -14.74 -10.59
C VAL A 374 -16.35 -15.55 -11.76
N ILE A 375 -17.57 -15.31 -12.22
CA ILE A 375 -18.17 -16.02 -13.34
C ILE A 375 -17.78 -15.34 -14.64
N ALA A 376 -17.11 -16.08 -15.50
CA ALA A 376 -16.79 -15.63 -16.84
C ALA A 376 -17.19 -16.67 -17.90
N CYS A 377 -17.46 -16.20 -19.08
CA CYS A 377 -17.71 -17.04 -20.24
C CYS A 377 -16.39 -17.53 -20.83
N LYS A 378 -16.23 -18.84 -21.01
CA LYS A 378 -15.03 -19.41 -21.63
C LYS A 378 -14.98 -19.17 -23.15
N ASP A 379 -16.12 -18.94 -23.79
CA ASP A 379 -16.15 -18.76 -25.23
C ASP A 379 -15.81 -17.33 -25.67
N CYS A 380 -16.21 -16.29 -24.87
CA CYS A 380 -15.97 -14.89 -25.24
C CYS A 380 -15.25 -14.07 -24.18
N GLY A 381 -14.92 -14.65 -23.00
CA GLY A 381 -14.22 -13.95 -21.91
C GLY A 381 -15.06 -12.95 -21.11
N THR A 382 -16.33 -12.73 -21.48
CA THR A 382 -17.21 -11.80 -20.76
C THR A 382 -17.40 -12.22 -19.32
N VAL A 383 -17.21 -11.26 -18.40
CA VAL A 383 -17.41 -11.42 -16.97
C VAL A 383 -18.75 -10.84 -16.56
N LEU A 384 -19.50 -11.56 -15.72
CA LEU A 384 -20.73 -11.03 -15.16
C LEU A 384 -20.42 -9.88 -14.19
N LYS A 385 -20.97 -8.69 -14.50
CA LYS A 385 -20.79 -7.49 -13.69
C LYS A 385 -22.10 -7.01 -13.07
N CYS A 386 -22.00 -6.34 -11.93
CA CYS A 386 -23.13 -5.65 -11.30
C CYS A 386 -23.56 -4.46 -12.15
N LYS A 387 -24.85 -4.33 -12.44
CA LYS A 387 -25.41 -3.22 -13.24
C LYS A 387 -25.29 -1.86 -12.54
N LYS A 388 -25.26 -1.83 -11.21
CA LYS A 388 -25.17 -0.59 -10.40
C LYS A 388 -23.74 -0.13 -10.15
N CYS A 389 -22.83 -1.08 -9.97
CA CYS A 389 -21.46 -0.80 -9.52
C CYS A 389 -20.40 -1.03 -10.60
N ASP A 390 -20.74 -1.69 -11.68
CA ASP A 390 -19.84 -2.12 -12.77
C ASP A 390 -18.61 -2.93 -12.31
N ILE A 391 -18.71 -3.60 -11.17
CA ILE A 391 -17.68 -4.52 -10.67
C ILE A 391 -18.08 -5.98 -10.91
N ALA A 392 -17.11 -6.87 -11.02
CA ALA A 392 -17.34 -8.29 -11.20
C ALA A 392 -18.18 -8.89 -10.05
N LEU A 393 -19.13 -9.76 -10.41
CA LEU A 393 -19.94 -10.50 -9.45
C LEU A 393 -19.21 -11.77 -8.99
N THR A 394 -19.29 -12.06 -7.70
CA THR A 394 -18.71 -13.26 -7.09
C THR A 394 -19.76 -14.34 -6.88
N TYR A 395 -19.49 -15.55 -7.34
CA TYR A 395 -20.38 -16.70 -7.17
C TYR A 395 -20.29 -17.29 -5.77
N HIS A 396 -21.43 -17.42 -5.12
CA HIS A 396 -21.58 -18.05 -3.80
C HIS A 396 -22.20 -19.44 -3.96
N LYS A 397 -21.46 -20.46 -3.57
CA LYS A 397 -21.92 -21.87 -3.64
C LYS A 397 -23.06 -22.17 -2.67
N GLU A 398 -23.16 -21.41 -1.58
CA GLU A 398 -24.14 -21.62 -0.52
C GLU A 398 -25.57 -21.38 -0.99
N ASP A 399 -25.80 -20.35 -1.80
CA ASP A 399 -27.13 -19.98 -2.31
C ASP A 399 -27.25 -20.09 -3.85
N GLY A 400 -26.16 -20.40 -4.55
CA GLY A 400 -26.12 -20.55 -5.99
C GLY A 400 -26.27 -19.25 -6.78
N LEU A 401 -26.06 -18.10 -6.13
CA LEU A 401 -26.20 -16.76 -6.73
C LEU A 401 -24.85 -16.09 -6.95
N ALA A 402 -24.82 -15.13 -7.85
CA ALA A 402 -23.72 -14.21 -8.04
C ALA A 402 -23.98 -12.90 -7.28
N HIS A 403 -23.09 -12.50 -6.38
CA HIS A 403 -23.27 -11.36 -5.48
C HIS A 403 -22.34 -10.20 -5.83
N CYS A 404 -22.85 -8.98 -5.74
CA CYS A 404 -22.06 -7.77 -5.72
C CYS A 404 -21.63 -7.44 -4.30
N HIS A 405 -20.32 -7.44 -4.00
CA HIS A 405 -19.79 -7.12 -2.67
C HIS A 405 -19.81 -5.63 -2.32
N TYR A 406 -20.23 -4.75 -3.24
CA TYR A 406 -20.45 -3.33 -2.94
C TYR A 406 -21.92 -3.07 -2.56
N CYS A 407 -22.85 -3.28 -3.47
CA CYS A 407 -24.26 -2.91 -3.26
C CYS A 407 -25.15 -4.06 -2.77
N GLY A 408 -24.64 -5.28 -2.69
CA GLY A 408 -25.39 -6.44 -2.23
C GLY A 408 -26.35 -7.03 -3.26
N GLU A 409 -26.35 -6.54 -4.49
CA GLU A 409 -27.19 -7.11 -5.55
C GLU A 409 -26.87 -8.59 -5.73
N ARG A 410 -27.94 -9.43 -5.79
CA ARG A 410 -27.85 -10.88 -5.99
C ARG A 410 -28.51 -11.24 -7.31
N VAL A 411 -27.77 -11.91 -8.17
CA VAL A 411 -28.21 -12.25 -9.52
C VAL A 411 -28.09 -13.75 -9.72
N ARG A 412 -29.09 -14.37 -10.32
CA ARG A 412 -28.97 -15.76 -10.80
C ARG A 412 -28.00 -15.78 -11.97
N VAL A 413 -27.08 -16.77 -11.95
CA VAL A 413 -26.19 -16.98 -13.08
C VAL A 413 -27.01 -17.37 -14.28
N PRO A 414 -26.97 -16.60 -15.38
CA PRO A 414 -27.75 -16.94 -16.56
C PRO A 414 -27.25 -18.27 -17.17
N LYS A 415 -28.13 -19.01 -17.80
CA LYS A 415 -27.78 -20.26 -18.49
C LYS A 415 -26.89 -19.98 -19.71
N PHE A 416 -27.14 -18.87 -20.38
CA PHE A 416 -26.41 -18.43 -21.57
C PHE A 416 -25.64 -17.14 -21.28
N CYS A 417 -24.49 -17.01 -21.91
CA CYS A 417 -23.72 -15.77 -21.84
C CYS A 417 -24.52 -14.59 -22.42
N PRO A 418 -24.66 -13.45 -21.76
CA PRO A 418 -25.41 -12.32 -22.28
C PRO A 418 -24.81 -11.73 -23.55
N GLU A 419 -23.51 -11.91 -23.79
CA GLU A 419 -22.81 -11.36 -24.96
C GLU A 419 -22.79 -12.32 -26.16
N CYS A 420 -22.35 -13.56 -25.98
CA CYS A 420 -22.12 -14.50 -27.07
C CYS A 420 -23.14 -15.65 -27.12
N GLN A 421 -24.10 -15.71 -26.20
CA GLN A 421 -25.11 -16.77 -26.05
C GLN A 421 -24.51 -18.18 -25.81
N GLY A 422 -23.21 -18.29 -25.51
CA GLY A 422 -22.54 -19.56 -25.18
C GLY A 422 -22.97 -20.10 -23.82
N GLU A 423 -22.91 -21.43 -23.63
CA GLU A 423 -23.36 -22.11 -22.39
C GLU A 423 -22.24 -22.28 -21.34
N LYS A 424 -21.02 -21.82 -21.61
CA LYS A 424 -19.83 -22.10 -20.77
C LYS A 424 -19.51 -20.98 -19.77
N LEU A 425 -20.49 -20.58 -18.96
CA LEU A 425 -20.26 -19.68 -17.82
C LEU A 425 -19.70 -20.47 -16.62
N GLN A 426 -18.45 -20.20 -16.26
CA GLN A 426 -17.75 -20.94 -15.19
C GLN A 426 -16.84 -20.00 -14.38
N GLY A 427 -16.45 -20.45 -13.17
CA GLY A 427 -15.41 -19.77 -12.39
C GLY A 427 -14.04 -19.81 -13.08
N LEU A 428 -13.37 -18.67 -13.18
CA LEU A 428 -12.02 -18.57 -13.73
C LEU A 428 -10.97 -18.75 -12.62
N GLY A 429 -9.95 -19.57 -12.88
CA GLY A 429 -8.77 -19.70 -12.03
C GLY A 429 -7.76 -20.71 -12.58
N ILE A 430 -6.51 -20.27 -12.76
CA ILE A 430 -5.36 -21.11 -13.09
C ILE A 430 -4.30 -20.93 -12.00
N GLY A 431 -3.82 -22.04 -11.42
CA GLY A 431 -2.75 -22.03 -10.42
C GLY A 431 -1.36 -21.94 -11.06
N THR A 432 -0.40 -21.35 -10.37
CA THR A 432 1.03 -21.31 -10.80
C THR A 432 1.61 -22.71 -10.98
N GLU A 433 1.13 -23.69 -10.22
CA GLU A 433 1.56 -25.11 -10.33
C GLU A 433 1.23 -25.70 -11.69
N LYS A 434 0.01 -25.49 -12.20
CA LYS A 434 -0.38 -25.97 -13.53
C LYS A 434 0.41 -25.30 -14.66
N VAL A 435 0.78 -24.03 -14.49
CA VAL A 435 1.65 -23.33 -15.45
C VAL A 435 3.06 -23.95 -15.39
N GLU A 436 3.61 -24.20 -14.21
CA GLU A 436 4.92 -24.83 -14.02
C GLU A 436 4.98 -26.22 -14.67
N GLU A 437 3.99 -27.08 -14.38
CA GLU A 437 3.87 -28.43 -14.97
C GLU A 437 3.86 -28.35 -16.50
N GLN A 438 3.02 -27.51 -17.09
CA GLN A 438 2.93 -27.40 -18.54
C GLN A 438 4.21 -26.84 -19.17
N ILE A 439 4.90 -25.89 -18.53
CA ILE A 439 6.17 -25.35 -19.03
C ILE A 439 7.28 -26.42 -18.93
N ALA A 440 7.30 -27.22 -17.86
CA ALA A 440 8.24 -28.33 -17.74
C ALA A 440 8.06 -29.37 -18.85
N ASP A 441 6.83 -29.69 -19.22
CA ASP A 441 6.53 -30.61 -20.34
C ASP A 441 6.93 -30.02 -21.69
N LEU A 442 6.68 -28.71 -21.90
CA LEU A 442 7.00 -28.04 -23.18
C LEU A 442 8.51 -27.78 -23.37
N PHE A 443 9.23 -27.51 -22.26
CA PHE A 443 10.66 -27.15 -22.28
C PHE A 443 11.47 -27.99 -21.27
N PRO A 444 11.60 -29.32 -21.46
CA PRO A 444 12.19 -30.23 -20.46
C PRO A 444 13.70 -29.99 -20.21
N LYS A 445 14.39 -29.23 -21.05
CA LYS A 445 15.80 -28.88 -20.87
C LYS A 445 16.01 -27.55 -20.17
N ALA A 446 14.95 -26.71 -20.00
CA ALA A 446 15.04 -25.41 -19.36
C ALA A 446 15.04 -25.55 -17.85
N LYS A 447 15.87 -24.77 -17.17
CA LYS A 447 15.89 -24.67 -15.71
C LYS A 447 14.79 -23.73 -15.24
N LEU A 448 13.77 -24.28 -14.59
CA LEU A 448 12.61 -23.56 -14.08
C LEU A 448 12.77 -23.23 -12.60
N GLN A 449 12.32 -22.04 -12.20
CA GLN A 449 12.10 -21.70 -10.79
C GLN A 449 10.77 -20.98 -10.61
N ARG A 450 10.11 -21.23 -9.48
CA ARG A 450 8.86 -20.58 -9.10
C ARG A 450 9.06 -19.64 -7.92
N LEU A 451 8.52 -18.42 -8.04
CA LEU A 451 8.57 -17.39 -7.03
C LEU A 451 7.14 -16.92 -6.67
N ASP A 452 6.54 -17.58 -5.72
CA ASP A 452 5.24 -17.21 -5.16
C ASP A 452 5.24 -17.27 -3.62
N LEU A 453 4.15 -16.80 -2.99
CA LEU A 453 4.04 -16.76 -1.53
C LEU A 453 4.12 -18.13 -0.86
N ASP A 454 3.76 -19.20 -1.57
CA ASP A 454 3.78 -20.56 -1.01
C ASP A 454 5.19 -21.15 -1.00
N THR A 455 6.01 -20.78 -2.00
CA THR A 455 7.43 -21.19 -2.09
C THR A 455 8.34 -20.40 -1.13
N VAL A 456 7.88 -19.27 -0.60
CA VAL A 456 8.69 -18.29 0.16
C VAL A 456 8.51 -18.39 1.67
N LYS A 457 8.10 -19.55 2.21
CA LYS A 457 7.88 -19.74 3.67
C LYS A 457 9.14 -19.67 4.54
N LYS A 458 10.33 -19.84 3.99
CA LYS A 458 11.61 -19.77 4.73
C LYS A 458 12.31 -18.42 4.53
N LYS A 459 12.83 -17.85 5.62
CA LYS A 459 13.64 -16.62 5.59
C LYS A 459 14.85 -16.82 4.64
N GLY A 460 15.05 -15.92 3.67
CA GLY A 460 16.16 -15.99 2.71
C GLY A 460 15.89 -16.79 1.42
N SER A 461 14.72 -17.43 1.25
CA SER A 461 14.42 -18.19 0.03
C SER A 461 14.19 -17.30 -1.20
N VAL A 462 13.58 -16.12 -1.00
CA VAL A 462 13.38 -15.12 -2.08
C VAL A 462 14.72 -14.66 -2.62
N GLU A 463 15.58 -14.21 -1.71
CA GLU A 463 16.91 -13.69 -2.02
C GLU A 463 17.75 -14.72 -2.80
N LYS A 464 17.66 -16.00 -2.42
CA LYS A 464 18.37 -17.09 -3.11
C LYS A 464 17.84 -17.31 -4.54
N ILE A 465 16.50 -17.37 -4.72
CA ILE A 465 15.88 -17.56 -6.04
C ILE A 465 16.28 -16.40 -6.97
N LEU A 466 16.23 -15.17 -6.46
CA LEU A 466 16.60 -13.97 -7.22
C LEU A 466 18.08 -13.93 -7.55
N ASP A 467 18.95 -14.34 -6.63
CA ASP A 467 20.41 -14.43 -6.87
C ASP A 467 20.74 -15.50 -7.91
N ASP A 468 20.10 -16.68 -7.85
CA ASP A 468 20.28 -17.74 -8.85
C ASP A 468 19.79 -17.28 -10.23
N PHE A 469 18.69 -16.53 -10.32
CA PHE A 469 18.21 -15.96 -11.57
C PHE A 469 19.17 -14.88 -12.10
N ASN A 470 19.63 -13.96 -11.26
CA ASN A 470 20.63 -12.94 -11.65
C ASN A 470 21.96 -13.53 -12.13
N LYS A 471 22.36 -14.68 -11.60
CA LYS A 471 23.58 -15.40 -11.99
C LYS A 471 23.38 -16.33 -13.19
N ASN A 472 22.27 -16.22 -13.91
CA ASN A 472 21.89 -17.04 -15.06
C ASN A 472 21.87 -18.56 -14.77
N LYS A 473 21.60 -18.97 -13.54
CA LYS A 473 21.43 -20.38 -13.18
C LYS A 473 20.03 -20.92 -13.47
N THR A 474 19.08 -20.03 -13.75
CA THR A 474 17.68 -20.29 -14.05
C THR A 474 17.34 -19.65 -15.39
N ASP A 475 16.68 -20.40 -16.28
CA ASP A 475 16.31 -19.94 -17.62
C ASP A 475 14.92 -19.29 -17.62
N ILE A 476 13.96 -19.88 -16.89
CA ILE A 476 12.58 -19.40 -16.83
C ILE A 476 12.17 -19.19 -15.36
N LEU A 477 11.76 -17.98 -15.04
CA LEU A 477 11.20 -17.62 -13.74
C LEU A 477 9.68 -17.48 -13.84
N ILE A 478 8.93 -18.34 -13.16
CA ILE A 478 7.47 -18.27 -13.06
C ILE A 478 7.12 -17.57 -11.75
N GLY A 479 6.39 -16.46 -11.82
CA GLY A 479 6.11 -15.75 -10.57
C GLY A 479 4.86 -14.90 -10.58
N THR A 480 4.51 -14.45 -9.37
CA THR A 480 3.39 -13.56 -9.11
C THR A 480 3.89 -12.12 -8.94
N GLN A 481 3.18 -11.28 -8.21
CA GLN A 481 3.52 -9.86 -8.01
C GLN A 481 4.95 -9.58 -7.54
N ILE A 482 5.63 -10.55 -6.91
CA ILE A 482 7.02 -10.37 -6.45
C ILE A 482 7.96 -10.14 -7.64
N VAL A 483 7.74 -10.84 -8.77
CA VAL A 483 8.59 -10.72 -9.98
C VAL A 483 8.35 -9.39 -10.70
N ALA A 484 7.16 -8.80 -10.56
CA ALA A 484 6.83 -7.51 -11.15
C ALA A 484 7.56 -6.33 -10.50
N LYS A 485 8.08 -6.48 -9.25
CA LYS A 485 8.49 -5.36 -8.41
C LYS A 485 9.99 -5.29 -8.17
N GLY A 486 10.56 -4.08 -8.28
CA GLY A 486 11.85 -3.67 -7.70
C GLY A 486 13.13 -4.37 -8.16
N LEU A 487 13.05 -5.36 -9.06
CA LEU A 487 14.17 -6.20 -9.45
C LEU A 487 14.77 -5.73 -10.79
N ASP A 488 16.09 -5.78 -10.90
CA ASP A 488 16.81 -5.41 -12.12
C ASP A 488 17.52 -6.64 -12.70
N PHE A 489 16.95 -7.20 -13.78
CA PHE A 489 17.49 -8.36 -14.49
C PHE A 489 17.99 -7.95 -15.85
N LYS A 490 19.30 -8.07 -16.08
CA LYS A 490 19.94 -7.61 -17.34
C LYS A 490 19.73 -8.56 -18.52
N ASN A 491 19.53 -9.88 -18.25
CA ASN A 491 19.48 -10.90 -19.31
C ASN A 491 18.05 -11.33 -19.70
N VAL A 492 17.01 -10.65 -19.20
CA VAL A 492 15.62 -10.98 -19.53
C VAL A 492 15.26 -10.45 -20.91
N GLY A 493 15.09 -11.36 -21.87
CA GLY A 493 14.71 -11.07 -23.25
C GLY A 493 13.19 -11.08 -23.47
N LEU A 494 12.45 -11.94 -22.72
CA LEU A 494 11.01 -12.13 -22.89
C LEU A 494 10.26 -12.07 -21.56
N VAL A 495 9.13 -11.39 -21.60
CA VAL A 495 8.12 -11.40 -20.52
C VAL A 495 6.81 -11.95 -21.08
N GLY A 496 6.26 -12.99 -20.46
CA GLY A 496 4.93 -13.54 -20.76
C GLY A 496 3.94 -13.25 -19.63
N VAL A 497 2.85 -12.53 -19.90
CA VAL A 497 1.70 -12.40 -18.99
C VAL A 497 0.69 -13.48 -19.37
N ILE A 498 0.54 -14.50 -18.50
CA ILE A 498 -0.19 -15.72 -18.83
C ILE A 498 -1.70 -15.52 -18.88
N LEU A 499 -2.26 -14.72 -17.98
CA LEU A 499 -3.69 -14.44 -17.91
C LEU A 499 -3.92 -13.06 -17.30
N ALA A 500 -3.98 -12.05 -18.15
CA ALA A 500 -4.18 -10.67 -17.72
C ALA A 500 -5.54 -10.45 -17.04
N ASP A 501 -6.54 -11.22 -17.43
CA ASP A 501 -7.93 -11.14 -16.97
C ASP A 501 -8.11 -11.37 -15.47
N THR A 502 -7.22 -12.11 -14.82
CA THR A 502 -7.34 -12.39 -13.38
C THR A 502 -7.33 -11.13 -12.52
N SER A 503 -6.58 -10.11 -12.93
CA SER A 503 -6.56 -8.82 -12.26
C SER A 503 -7.79 -7.97 -12.52
N LEU A 504 -8.31 -8.01 -13.76
CA LEU A 504 -9.52 -7.29 -14.18
C LEU A 504 -10.77 -7.81 -13.46
N ASN A 505 -10.76 -9.07 -13.08
CA ASN A 505 -11.91 -9.74 -12.52
C ASN A 505 -11.98 -9.68 -10.98
N ILE A 506 -11.09 -8.92 -10.35
CA ILE A 506 -11.19 -8.63 -8.92
C ILE A 506 -12.45 -7.77 -8.69
N PRO A 507 -13.31 -8.08 -7.69
CA PRO A 507 -14.50 -7.30 -7.40
C PRO A 507 -14.19 -5.98 -6.69
N ASP A 508 -13.44 -5.12 -7.36
CA ASP A 508 -12.97 -3.82 -6.87
C ASP A 508 -13.01 -2.81 -8.05
N PHE A 509 -13.46 -1.58 -7.81
CA PHE A 509 -13.50 -0.54 -8.84
C PHE A 509 -12.11 -0.21 -9.41
N ARG A 510 -11.04 -0.50 -8.67
CA ARG A 510 -9.64 -0.31 -9.08
C ARG A 510 -9.07 -1.46 -9.92
N ALA A 511 -9.89 -2.46 -10.28
CA ALA A 511 -9.39 -3.65 -11.00
C ALA A 511 -8.70 -3.28 -12.32
N GLY A 512 -9.25 -2.33 -13.09
CA GLY A 512 -8.63 -1.80 -14.31
C GLY A 512 -7.29 -1.12 -14.02
N GLU A 513 -7.24 -0.21 -13.06
CA GLU A 513 -6.03 0.48 -12.63
C GLU A 513 -4.92 -0.50 -12.20
N ARG A 514 -5.26 -1.46 -11.35
CA ARG A 514 -4.30 -2.49 -10.90
C ARG A 514 -3.78 -3.35 -12.05
N THR A 515 -4.64 -3.67 -13.00
CA THR A 515 -4.27 -4.47 -14.18
C THR A 515 -3.29 -3.69 -15.06
N PHE A 516 -3.62 -2.42 -15.36
CA PHE A 516 -2.73 -1.53 -16.09
C PHE A 516 -1.34 -1.43 -15.42
N GLN A 517 -1.31 -1.17 -14.11
CA GLN A 517 -0.09 -1.02 -13.32
C GLN A 517 0.76 -2.29 -13.36
N LEU A 518 0.16 -3.44 -13.09
CA LEU A 518 0.86 -4.72 -13.07
C LEU A 518 1.44 -5.09 -14.43
N ILE A 519 0.66 -4.98 -15.51
CA ILE A 519 1.11 -5.30 -16.86
C ILE A 519 2.26 -4.38 -17.27
N THR A 520 2.12 -3.07 -17.08
CA THR A 520 3.17 -2.08 -17.40
C THR A 520 4.45 -2.35 -16.62
N GLN A 521 4.36 -2.67 -15.32
CA GLN A 521 5.54 -2.99 -14.50
C GLN A 521 6.25 -4.24 -14.98
N VAL A 522 5.48 -5.29 -15.30
CA VAL A 522 6.03 -6.58 -15.72
C VAL A 522 6.67 -6.46 -17.12
N ILE A 523 6.01 -5.82 -18.07
CA ILE A 523 6.58 -5.53 -19.40
C ILE A 523 7.90 -4.78 -19.26
N GLY A 524 7.97 -3.79 -18.38
CA GLY A 524 9.17 -2.99 -18.13
C GLY A 524 10.37 -3.78 -17.58
N ARG A 525 10.23 -5.09 -17.28
CA ARG A 525 11.34 -5.96 -16.86
C ARG A 525 12.16 -6.49 -18.04
N ALA A 526 11.58 -6.60 -19.23
CA ALA A 526 12.32 -7.03 -20.42
C ALA A 526 13.19 -5.90 -20.98
N GLY A 527 14.30 -6.26 -21.67
CA GLY A 527 15.15 -5.33 -22.42
C GLY A 527 15.84 -4.27 -21.54
N ARG A 528 16.34 -4.65 -20.37
CA ARG A 528 17.16 -3.77 -19.53
C ARG A 528 18.65 -3.86 -19.83
N GLY A 529 19.06 -4.91 -20.53
CA GLY A 529 20.42 -5.06 -21.07
C GLY A 529 20.60 -4.28 -22.36
N GLU A 530 21.48 -4.79 -23.23
CA GLU A 530 21.79 -4.17 -24.54
C GLU A 530 20.77 -4.49 -25.63
N ASP A 531 20.02 -5.59 -25.48
CA ASP A 531 19.05 -6.05 -26.48
C ASP A 531 17.67 -5.50 -26.26
N GLU A 532 16.89 -5.33 -27.35
CA GLU A 532 15.48 -4.99 -27.27
C GLU A 532 14.68 -6.14 -26.61
N GLY A 533 13.93 -5.84 -25.54
CA GLY A 533 13.04 -6.80 -24.90
C GLY A 533 11.73 -7.00 -25.66
N SER A 534 11.11 -8.17 -25.46
CA SER A 534 9.79 -8.49 -25.99
C SER A 534 8.84 -8.88 -24.87
N ALA A 535 7.55 -8.61 -25.06
CA ALA A 535 6.51 -9.06 -24.13
C ALA A 535 5.31 -9.64 -24.89
N VAL A 536 4.65 -10.64 -24.28
CA VAL A 536 3.42 -11.23 -24.79
C VAL A 536 2.38 -11.19 -23.67
N VAL A 537 1.22 -10.62 -23.95
CA VAL A 537 0.11 -10.52 -22.99
C VAL A 537 -1.05 -11.37 -23.48
N GLN A 538 -1.31 -12.49 -22.83
CA GLN A 538 -2.40 -13.40 -23.12
C GLN A 538 -3.66 -12.97 -22.35
N THR A 539 -4.78 -12.86 -23.04
CA THR A 539 -6.05 -12.40 -22.46
C THR A 539 -7.28 -12.93 -23.24
N TYR A 540 -8.39 -13.06 -22.55
CA TYR A 540 -9.71 -13.27 -23.16
C TYR A 540 -10.42 -11.94 -23.48
N GLN A 541 -9.86 -10.80 -23.06
CA GLN A 541 -10.41 -9.45 -23.28
C GLN A 541 -9.42 -8.54 -24.01
N PRO A 542 -9.03 -8.85 -25.27
CA PRO A 542 -7.94 -8.14 -25.97
C PRO A 542 -8.25 -6.67 -26.26
N GLN A 543 -9.52 -6.27 -26.18
CA GLN A 543 -9.94 -4.87 -26.40
C GLN A 543 -10.09 -4.07 -25.09
N ASN A 544 -9.83 -4.69 -23.94
CA ASN A 544 -9.92 -3.98 -22.66
C ASN A 544 -8.88 -2.87 -22.57
N MET A 545 -9.32 -1.64 -22.27
CA MET A 545 -8.48 -0.45 -22.31
C MET A 545 -7.29 -0.52 -21.35
N ALA A 546 -7.46 -1.10 -20.16
CA ALA A 546 -6.32 -1.28 -19.24
C ALA A 546 -5.22 -2.15 -19.83
N ILE A 547 -5.56 -3.19 -20.59
CA ILE A 547 -4.60 -4.08 -21.28
C ILE A 547 -4.00 -3.38 -22.51
N VAL A 548 -4.83 -2.78 -23.35
CA VAL A 548 -4.40 -2.10 -24.57
C VAL A 548 -3.45 -0.94 -24.25
N CYS A 549 -3.83 -0.09 -23.30
CA CYS A 549 -2.97 1.03 -22.89
C CYS A 549 -1.68 0.56 -22.19
N ALA A 550 -1.74 -0.50 -21.37
CA ALA A 550 -0.54 -1.03 -20.72
C ALA A 550 0.48 -1.59 -21.73
N THR A 551 0.03 -2.28 -22.78
CA THR A 551 0.92 -2.80 -23.84
C THR A 551 1.54 -1.70 -24.69
N LYS A 552 0.87 -0.56 -24.83
CA LYS A 552 1.38 0.63 -25.51
C LYS A 552 2.16 1.58 -24.59
N ASN A 553 2.20 1.28 -23.29
CA ASN A 553 2.70 2.18 -22.25
C ASN A 553 2.02 3.57 -22.27
N ASP A 554 0.75 3.60 -22.65
CA ASP A 554 -0.09 4.79 -22.74
C ASP A 554 -0.85 5.02 -21.44
N TYR A 555 -0.16 5.63 -20.46
CA TYR A 555 -0.78 5.95 -19.18
C TYR A 555 -1.86 7.03 -19.31
N ASP A 556 -1.66 8.04 -20.16
CA ASP A 556 -2.62 9.15 -20.26
C ASP A 556 -3.92 8.71 -20.96
N GLY A 557 -3.84 7.84 -21.95
CA GLY A 557 -5.03 7.20 -22.57
C GLY A 557 -5.82 6.39 -21.54
N PHE A 558 -5.13 5.56 -20.75
CA PHE A 558 -5.78 4.82 -19.65
C PHE A 558 -6.41 5.76 -18.61
N TYR A 559 -5.66 6.78 -18.14
CA TYR A 559 -6.15 7.71 -17.13
C TYR A 559 -7.41 8.45 -17.57
N ASN A 560 -7.46 8.92 -18.81
CA ASN A 560 -8.61 9.68 -19.31
C ASN A 560 -9.90 8.87 -19.30
N GLU A 561 -9.86 7.60 -19.67
CA GLU A 561 -11.03 6.73 -19.58
C GLU A 561 -11.41 6.38 -18.15
N GLU A 562 -10.42 6.00 -17.34
CA GLU A 562 -10.64 5.59 -15.96
C GLU A 562 -11.19 6.74 -15.11
N ILE A 563 -10.73 7.99 -15.31
CA ILE A 563 -11.19 9.13 -14.51
C ILE A 563 -12.66 9.49 -14.86
N GLU A 564 -13.07 9.41 -16.12
CA GLU A 564 -14.46 9.63 -16.52
C GLU A 564 -15.38 8.52 -15.98
N PHE A 565 -14.95 7.25 -16.05
CA PHE A 565 -15.65 6.15 -15.41
C PHE A 565 -15.86 6.41 -13.91
N ARG A 566 -14.79 6.78 -13.16
CA ARG A 566 -14.90 7.07 -11.72
C ARG A 566 -15.79 8.25 -11.41
N LYS A 567 -15.77 9.28 -12.25
CA LYS A 567 -16.65 10.44 -12.12
C LYS A 567 -18.12 10.05 -12.28
N HIS A 568 -18.44 9.28 -13.33
CA HIS A 568 -19.80 8.81 -13.60
C HIS A 568 -20.31 7.91 -12.46
N MET A 569 -19.46 7.00 -11.99
CA MET A 569 -19.80 6.03 -10.94
C MET A 569 -19.65 6.59 -9.52
N MET A 570 -19.24 7.85 -9.36
CA MET A 570 -18.93 8.45 -8.05
C MET A 570 -18.00 7.59 -7.22
N TYR A 571 -16.85 7.20 -7.80
CA TYR A 571 -15.75 6.53 -7.09
C TYR A 571 -14.62 7.51 -6.73
N PRO A 572 -13.71 7.16 -5.80
CA PRO A 572 -12.51 7.95 -5.54
C PRO A 572 -11.72 8.24 -6.85
N PRO A 573 -11.32 9.48 -7.14
CA PRO A 573 -11.15 10.62 -6.21
C PRO A 573 -12.37 11.53 -6.01
N PHE A 574 -13.55 11.24 -6.54
CA PHE A 574 -14.72 12.13 -6.47
C PHE A 574 -15.50 12.00 -5.15
N CYS A 575 -15.41 10.85 -4.50
CA CYS A 575 -15.93 10.63 -3.14
C CYS A 575 -14.85 9.95 -2.28
N ASP A 576 -15.13 9.77 -0.98
CA ASP A 576 -14.50 8.74 -0.16
C ASP A 576 -15.44 7.55 -0.04
N LEU A 577 -14.93 6.35 -0.22
CA LEU A 577 -15.65 5.14 0.17
C LEU A 577 -15.40 4.91 1.66
N VAL A 578 -16.46 4.68 2.42
CA VAL A 578 -16.32 4.30 3.83
C VAL A 578 -17.01 2.96 4.05
N GLN A 579 -16.27 2.01 4.60
CA GLN A 579 -16.80 0.73 5.01
C GLN A 579 -16.99 0.72 6.53
N VAL A 580 -18.23 0.53 6.96
CA VAL A 580 -18.58 0.27 8.36
C VAL A 580 -18.54 -1.24 8.54
N VAL A 581 -17.67 -1.75 9.41
CA VAL A 581 -17.50 -3.18 9.67
C VAL A 581 -18.01 -3.48 11.08
N VAL A 582 -19.00 -4.35 11.17
CA VAL A 582 -19.53 -4.88 12.44
C VAL A 582 -18.96 -6.27 12.67
N ILE A 583 -18.41 -6.50 13.85
CA ILE A 583 -17.70 -7.72 14.23
C ILE A 583 -18.31 -8.28 15.51
N SER A 584 -18.58 -9.61 15.53
CA SER A 584 -19.08 -10.30 16.73
C SER A 584 -18.68 -11.79 16.71
N SER A 585 -18.63 -12.38 17.89
CA SER A 585 -18.53 -13.83 18.04
C SER A 585 -19.86 -14.58 17.75
N SER A 586 -20.98 -13.84 17.72
CA SER A 586 -22.33 -14.36 17.39
C SER A 586 -22.76 -13.79 16.03
N GLU A 587 -23.18 -14.65 15.13
CA GLU A 587 -23.68 -14.26 13.82
C GLU A 587 -24.96 -13.43 13.93
N ASP A 588 -25.92 -13.87 14.75
CA ASP A 588 -27.18 -13.18 14.96
C ASP A 588 -26.98 -11.79 15.57
N ALA A 589 -26.09 -11.67 16.57
CA ALA A 589 -25.75 -10.36 17.14
C ALA A 589 -25.11 -9.43 16.12
N CYS A 590 -24.26 -9.96 15.23
CA CYS A 590 -23.63 -9.20 14.18
C CYS A 590 -24.63 -8.73 13.12
N ALA A 591 -25.50 -9.65 12.64
CA ALA A 591 -26.52 -9.38 11.64
C ALA A 591 -27.57 -8.37 12.14
N ASN A 592 -28.06 -8.54 13.37
CA ASN A 592 -29.02 -7.62 13.99
C ASN A 592 -28.40 -6.21 14.16
N ALA A 593 -27.17 -6.14 14.69
CA ALA A 593 -26.52 -4.85 14.91
C ALA A 593 -26.21 -4.11 13.59
N VAL A 594 -25.77 -4.83 12.54
CA VAL A 594 -25.51 -4.20 11.22
C VAL A 594 -26.81 -3.73 10.56
N GLY A 595 -27.92 -4.47 10.72
CA GLY A 595 -29.25 -4.05 10.25
C GLY A 595 -29.71 -2.77 10.94
N GLU A 596 -29.66 -2.72 12.28
CA GLU A 596 -30.01 -1.49 13.04
C GLU A 596 -29.14 -0.28 12.63
N ILE A 597 -27.84 -0.50 12.45
CA ILE A 597 -26.93 0.57 12.02
C ILE A 597 -27.31 1.06 10.62
N TYR A 598 -27.60 0.14 9.70
CA TYR A 598 -27.97 0.45 8.33
C TYR A 598 -29.24 1.31 8.26
N GLU A 599 -30.30 0.91 8.92
CA GLU A 599 -31.56 1.67 8.96
C GLU A 599 -31.37 3.09 9.49
N LYS A 600 -30.59 3.25 10.57
CA LYS A 600 -30.29 4.57 11.13
C LYS A 600 -29.40 5.40 10.22
N LEU A 601 -28.40 4.78 9.57
CA LEU A 601 -27.50 5.49 8.66
C LEU A 601 -28.24 6.00 7.42
N ILE A 602 -29.15 5.23 6.84
CA ILE A 602 -29.98 5.70 5.71
C ILE A 602 -30.70 7.00 6.09
N LEU A 603 -31.42 7.01 7.22
CA LEU A 603 -32.17 8.19 7.67
C LEU A 603 -31.29 9.43 7.93
N GLU A 604 -30.09 9.23 8.49
CA GLU A 604 -29.17 10.34 8.77
C GLU A 604 -28.49 10.86 7.49
N PHE A 605 -28.12 9.95 6.57
CA PHE A 605 -27.46 10.31 5.30
C PHE A 605 -28.43 10.90 4.28
N GLU A 606 -29.69 10.47 4.24
CA GLU A 606 -30.76 11.09 3.45
C GLU A 606 -30.96 12.58 3.81
N LYS A 607 -30.89 12.93 5.10
CA LYS A 607 -30.94 14.35 5.55
C LYS A 607 -29.77 15.17 4.98
N LEU A 608 -28.65 14.52 4.68
CA LEU A 608 -27.52 15.14 4.02
C LEU A 608 -27.63 15.08 2.47
N GLY A 609 -28.70 14.50 1.92
CA GLY A 609 -28.86 14.27 0.48
C GLY A 609 -27.87 13.26 -0.07
N ILE A 610 -27.50 12.24 0.72
CA ILE A 610 -26.62 11.14 0.35
C ILE A 610 -27.43 9.86 0.32
N ASN A 611 -27.61 9.28 -0.86
CA ASN A 611 -28.43 8.09 -1.07
C ASN A 611 -27.58 6.81 -1.27
N ASP A 612 -26.26 6.94 -1.39
CA ASP A 612 -25.34 5.82 -1.65
C ASP A 612 -24.89 5.14 -0.34
N VAL A 613 -25.86 4.68 0.45
CA VAL A 613 -25.66 3.78 1.59
C VAL A 613 -26.10 2.39 1.17
N PHE A 614 -25.14 1.50 0.96
CA PHE A 614 -25.43 0.18 0.39
C PHE A 614 -25.82 -0.83 1.47
N MET A 615 -26.64 -1.83 1.06
CA MET A 615 -27.12 -2.87 1.98
C MET A 615 -25.98 -3.65 2.65
N PRO A 616 -26.16 -4.08 3.92
CA PRO A 616 -25.15 -4.87 4.63
C PRO A 616 -24.79 -6.16 3.89
N GLN A 617 -23.49 -6.45 3.85
CA GLN A 617 -22.95 -7.67 3.23
C GLN A 617 -22.11 -8.46 4.23
N LYS A 618 -22.21 -9.78 4.20
CA LYS A 618 -21.27 -10.67 4.91
C LYS A 618 -19.90 -10.54 4.24
N LEU A 619 -18.88 -10.21 5.01
CA LEU A 619 -17.52 -10.05 4.48
C LEU A 619 -16.83 -11.41 4.41
N LEU A 620 -16.27 -11.73 3.23
CA LEU A 620 -15.63 -13.02 2.93
C LEU A 620 -14.31 -13.25 3.70
N TRP A 621 -13.71 -12.18 4.23
CA TRP A 621 -12.42 -12.25 4.88
C TRP A 621 -12.54 -12.30 6.41
N SER A 622 -12.81 -13.48 6.95
CA SER A 622 -12.51 -13.79 8.34
C SER A 622 -11.48 -14.92 8.37
N GLU A 623 -10.19 -14.58 8.42
CA GLU A 623 -9.14 -15.58 8.66
C GLU A 623 -9.25 -16.24 10.05
N THR A 624 -10.00 -15.64 10.94
CA THR A 624 -10.29 -16.21 12.26
C THR A 624 -11.71 -16.76 12.25
N LYS A 625 -11.82 -18.08 12.33
CA LYS A 625 -13.09 -18.84 12.48
C LYS A 625 -13.93 -18.44 13.71
N GLU A 626 -13.49 -17.45 14.49
CA GLU A 626 -14.05 -17.06 15.78
C GLU A 626 -14.97 -15.84 15.72
N HIS A 627 -14.96 -15.06 14.61
CA HIS A 627 -15.73 -13.81 14.52
C HIS A 627 -16.44 -13.67 13.17
N TYR A 628 -17.73 -13.34 13.25
CA TYR A 628 -18.53 -12.97 12.10
C TYR A 628 -18.32 -11.48 11.78
N ARG A 629 -18.31 -11.13 10.50
CA ARG A 629 -18.12 -9.77 10.02
C ARG A 629 -19.15 -9.41 8.96
N TYR A 630 -19.79 -8.27 9.13
CA TYR A 630 -20.69 -7.67 8.15
C TYR A 630 -20.24 -6.24 7.85
N GLY A 631 -20.37 -5.82 6.60
CA GLY A 631 -19.95 -4.49 6.15
C GLY A 631 -21.06 -3.72 5.47
N ILE A 632 -21.10 -2.41 5.70
CA ILE A 632 -21.92 -1.43 4.96
C ILE A 632 -20.94 -0.55 4.21
N ILE A 633 -21.11 -0.38 2.91
CA ILE A 633 -20.33 0.58 2.11
C ILE A 633 -21.15 1.84 1.90
N ILE A 634 -20.50 2.99 2.05
CA ILE A 634 -21.10 4.32 1.89
C ILE A 634 -20.20 5.14 0.98
N LYS A 635 -20.79 5.81 -0.04
CA LYS A 635 -20.09 6.82 -0.83
C LYS A 635 -20.29 8.19 -0.19
N CYS A 636 -19.22 8.72 0.38
CA CYS A 636 -19.21 10.02 1.05
C CYS A 636 -18.68 11.10 0.10
N PRO A 637 -19.51 12.03 -0.39
CA PRO A 637 -19.04 13.17 -1.16
C PRO A 637 -18.00 13.99 -0.38
N LYS A 638 -16.94 14.42 -1.04
CA LYS A 638 -15.87 15.18 -0.38
C LYS A 638 -16.35 16.47 0.29
N THR A 639 -17.37 17.09 -0.29
CA THR A 639 -17.98 18.33 0.24
C THR A 639 -18.71 18.13 1.57
N LYS A 640 -19.16 16.90 1.87
CA LYS A 640 -19.91 16.55 3.09
C LYS A 640 -19.15 15.57 4.00
N ARG A 641 -17.83 15.47 3.75
CA ARG A 641 -16.99 14.50 4.44
C ARG A 641 -17.04 14.61 5.96
N GLN A 642 -16.99 15.83 6.47
CA GLN A 642 -16.89 16.05 7.92
C GLN A 642 -18.18 15.66 8.63
N GLU A 643 -19.33 15.95 8.04
CA GLU A 643 -20.65 15.55 8.51
C GLU A 643 -20.77 14.02 8.49
N CYS A 644 -20.37 13.39 7.39
CA CYS A 644 -20.38 11.93 7.28
C CYS A 644 -19.54 11.27 8.37
N LEU A 645 -18.30 11.73 8.56
CA LEU A 645 -17.41 11.18 9.59
C LEU A 645 -17.94 11.41 11.00
N SER A 646 -18.60 12.52 11.27
CA SER A 646 -19.23 12.81 12.57
C SER A 646 -20.38 11.83 12.90
N ILE A 647 -21.23 11.55 11.90
CA ILE A 647 -22.31 10.56 12.04
C ILE A 647 -21.71 9.17 12.30
N LEU A 648 -20.73 8.77 11.53
CA LEU A 648 -20.08 7.46 11.66
C LEU A 648 -19.36 7.29 13.00
N ALA A 649 -18.67 8.34 13.48
CA ALA A 649 -18.04 8.37 14.79
C ALA A 649 -19.05 8.18 15.92
N LYS A 650 -20.23 8.83 15.84
CA LYS A 650 -21.34 8.68 16.78
C LYS A 650 -21.79 7.22 16.87
N TYR A 651 -22.04 6.56 15.73
CA TYR A 651 -22.50 5.17 15.74
C TYR A 651 -21.40 4.20 16.19
N LYS A 652 -20.15 4.41 15.75
CA LYS A 652 -19.02 3.65 16.27
C LYS A 652 -18.92 3.73 17.78
N PHE A 653 -19.01 4.93 18.36
CA PHE A 653 -18.97 5.14 19.81
C PHE A 653 -20.13 4.44 20.53
N LEU A 654 -21.37 4.62 20.05
CA LEU A 654 -22.57 4.04 20.68
C LEU A 654 -22.52 2.52 20.76
N TYR A 655 -22.06 1.85 19.69
CA TYR A 655 -22.04 0.40 19.66
C TYR A 655 -20.83 -0.19 20.38
N ASN A 656 -19.67 0.47 20.35
CA ASN A 656 -18.46 0.01 21.03
C ASN A 656 -18.50 0.25 22.56
N THR A 657 -19.35 1.14 23.05
CA THR A 657 -19.50 1.40 24.50
C THR A 657 -20.62 0.58 25.13
N ASP A 658 -21.61 0.12 24.36
CA ASP A 658 -22.72 -0.71 24.86
C ASP A 658 -22.33 -2.19 24.94
N LYS A 659 -21.87 -2.60 26.11
CA LYS A 659 -21.49 -4.01 26.38
C LYS A 659 -22.60 -5.03 26.16
N LYS A 660 -23.88 -4.62 26.17
CA LYS A 660 -25.02 -5.53 25.95
C LYS A 660 -25.12 -5.97 24.51
N LYS A 661 -24.65 -5.15 23.58
CA LYS A 661 -24.71 -5.45 22.13
C LYS A 661 -23.72 -6.52 21.69
N LYS A 662 -22.66 -6.78 22.46
CA LYS A 662 -21.61 -7.78 22.18
C LYS A 662 -21.02 -7.69 20.76
N VAL A 663 -20.92 -6.48 20.22
CA VAL A 663 -20.38 -6.19 18.88
C VAL A 663 -19.28 -5.15 18.97
N GLN A 664 -18.39 -5.17 17.99
CA GLN A 664 -17.41 -4.13 17.76
C GLN A 664 -17.65 -3.51 16.38
N VAL A 665 -17.66 -2.19 16.30
CA VAL A 665 -17.77 -1.43 15.04
C VAL A 665 -16.42 -0.82 14.71
N ALA A 666 -15.91 -1.15 13.52
CA ALA A 666 -14.70 -0.57 12.95
C ALA A 666 -15.05 0.20 11.67
N LEU A 667 -14.24 1.18 11.32
CA LEU A 667 -14.39 1.99 10.13
C LEU A 667 -13.15 1.85 9.25
N ASP A 668 -13.38 1.77 7.94
CA ASP A 668 -12.33 1.76 6.94
C ASP A 668 -12.63 2.81 5.87
N ILE A 669 -11.77 3.80 5.76
CA ILE A 669 -11.90 4.88 4.76
C ILE A 669 -11.08 4.49 3.55
N ASN A 670 -11.69 4.48 2.37
CA ASN A 670 -11.12 4.00 1.12
C ASN A 670 -10.55 2.57 1.27
N PRO A 671 -11.41 1.56 1.60
CA PRO A 671 -10.98 0.18 1.78
C PRO A 671 -10.36 -0.38 0.48
N TYR A 672 -9.41 -1.29 0.64
CA TYR A 672 -8.76 -2.00 -0.47
C TYR A 672 -9.26 -3.43 -0.57
#